data_29e411f5b3148517fd6182ff8fae2e52
#
_entry.id   29e411f5b3148517fd6182ff8fae2e52
#
_cell.length_a   1.000
_cell.length_b   1.000
_cell.length_c   1.000
_cell.angle_alpha   90.00
_cell.angle_beta   90.00
_cell.angle_gamma   90.00
#
_symmetry.space_group_name_H-M   'P 1'
#
loop_
_entity.id
_entity.type
_entity.pdbx_description
1 polymer ?
#
loop_
_entity_poly.entity_id
_entity_poly.type
_entity_poly.pdbx_seq_one_letter_code
_entity_poly.pdbx_strand_id
1 'polypeptide(L)'
;MNPERHAYASHRGLSEDNRRIARNTLLLYVRMLLLLFIGLFTSRLVLAALGETDYGVYNAVGGMVTVFTFLTASISSAISRFLAFELGKGGDAARLRKVFSAGIAVQLVFALVLVILAETVGLWFLHNRMNIPDGRMGAAGIVLQCSLLALVIQLLAVPYNAAIIAREKMSAFAFISLLEAGLKLGVALLVKYCLGDRLVLYAFLMAGVALLVRMSYGFYCRRHFPESRGKLVIDRSMLREIFSFSGWNFFGSSSYVLNTQGVTILVNIFFGVALNAARGVALQIENIAKQFVSNFLTAINPQITKSWATGNRDYCFSLVAKGAKFSFLVILAFFLPLFFEAECALDLWLAKVPAHSADFVRLALVGLLVDMVGNPLLTLMLATGKVRNYYLLTGLTSYLCLPLAWLAFKLGAPVEWSYISFILIYLVVLVERFVMARRVAGFPLGKFFRSFAPMLQVFALAFVLAFLVHLLMPQGILRLLLVCAVSWLALLGFSCLFALTPGERAYLTRKLGRHRVPLKWALEDGYYEIFGRRPELKQPRRYTEKVQKMILRDRNPLYHRLVDKAEVKSYVSSLIGEEHIIPTLGVWSKVEDIDWDSLPERFVLKCTHDSGSAVICSDKASFDREAASERLGAALRRDYWKVSREWAYKGVKPRIIAEAYLGDDVADYKFFCFNGKAELLFVATERQKEGEEVKFDFFDKSFRYLDIRNGHPNAAVPPSCPEHFEEMKGLAARLSSGLPQVRVDFYEVGGKLYFGEFTFYHFRGLVPFEPDEWDFKIGDLWKE
;
A
#
# COMPACT_ATOMS: atom_id res chain seq x y z
N MET A 1 -3.08 30.25 12.99
CA MET A 1 -2.79 28.97 12.27
C MET A 1 -3.70 27.92 12.90
N ASN A 2 -4.70 27.45 12.13
CA ASN A 2 -5.83 26.67 12.68
C ASN A 2 -5.42 25.17 12.81
N PRO A 3 -5.49 24.55 14.01
CA PRO A 3 -5.10 23.15 14.23
C PRO A 3 -5.87 22.14 13.34
N GLU A 4 -7.07 22.49 12.91
CA GLU A 4 -7.93 21.62 12.12
C GLU A 4 -7.53 21.52 10.65
N ARG A 5 -6.94 22.56 10.05
CA ARG A 5 -6.31 22.45 8.73
C ARG A 5 -5.12 21.48 8.74
N HIS A 6 -4.42 21.36 9.86
CA HIS A 6 -3.35 20.37 10.03
C HIS A 6 -3.88 18.93 10.12
N ALA A 7 -5.03 18.69 10.75
CA ALA A 7 -5.63 17.35 10.81
C ALA A 7 -6.13 16.89 9.43
N TYR A 8 -6.78 17.76 8.67
CA TYR A 8 -7.26 17.44 7.30
C TYR A 8 -6.11 17.25 6.31
N ALA A 9 -5.06 18.08 6.39
CA ALA A 9 -3.83 17.93 5.60
C ALA A 9 -3.05 16.67 6.01
N SER A 10 -3.00 16.32 7.31
CA SER A 10 -2.33 15.12 7.80
C SER A 10 -3.03 13.83 7.34
N HIS A 11 -4.36 13.77 7.32
CA HIS A 11 -5.11 12.62 6.82
C HIS A 11 -4.98 12.44 5.30
N ARG A 12 -4.92 13.51 4.52
CA ARG A 12 -4.62 13.44 3.08
C ARG A 12 -3.21 12.95 2.81
N GLY A 13 -2.21 13.45 3.56
CA GLY A 13 -0.82 12.98 3.48
C GLY A 13 -0.67 11.50 3.83
N LEU A 14 -1.33 11.02 4.89
CA LEU A 14 -1.34 9.61 5.30
C LEU A 14 -1.94 8.69 4.23
N SER A 15 -2.99 9.12 3.52
CA SER A 15 -3.59 8.35 2.43
C SER A 15 -2.69 8.28 1.20
N GLU A 16 -1.94 9.34 0.90
CA GLU A 16 -0.98 9.40 -0.20
C GLU A 16 0.25 8.53 0.08
N ASP A 17 0.77 8.54 1.31
CA ASP A 17 1.89 7.69 1.72
C ASP A 17 1.54 6.20 1.63
N ASN A 18 0.37 5.79 2.12
CA ASN A 18 -0.09 4.41 2.01
C ASN A 18 -0.26 3.97 0.55
N ARG A 19 -0.76 4.86 -0.33
CA ARG A 19 -0.88 4.61 -1.77
C ARG A 19 0.47 4.47 -2.44
N ARG A 20 1.46 5.29 -2.02
CA ARG A 20 2.85 5.22 -2.51
C ARG A 20 3.51 3.92 -2.11
N ILE A 21 3.37 3.48 -0.84
CA ILE A 21 3.88 2.20 -0.36
C ILE A 21 3.30 1.05 -1.18
N ALA A 22 1.99 0.99 -1.36
CA ALA A 22 1.34 -0.09 -2.11
C ALA A 22 1.80 -0.14 -3.58
N ARG A 23 1.93 1.01 -4.25
CA ARG A 23 2.46 1.10 -5.62
C ARG A 23 3.91 0.64 -5.70
N ASN A 24 4.74 1.08 -4.76
CA ASN A 24 6.15 0.71 -4.71
C ASN A 24 6.31 -0.79 -4.46
N THR A 25 5.51 -1.37 -3.56
CA THR A 25 5.49 -2.81 -3.29
C THR A 25 5.12 -3.61 -4.54
N LEU A 26 4.07 -3.21 -5.25
CA LEU A 26 3.66 -3.89 -6.48
C LEU A 26 4.77 -3.85 -7.55
N LEU A 27 5.43 -2.71 -7.73
CA LEU A 27 6.55 -2.57 -8.66
C LEU A 27 7.72 -3.49 -8.29
N LEU A 28 8.02 -3.62 -6.99
CA LEU A 28 9.08 -4.50 -6.52
C LEU A 28 8.73 -5.98 -6.72
N TYR A 29 7.47 -6.39 -6.60
CA TYR A 29 7.05 -7.76 -6.90
C TYR A 29 7.11 -8.07 -8.40
N VAL A 30 6.63 -7.18 -9.26
CA VAL A 30 6.74 -7.35 -10.73
C VAL A 30 8.21 -7.46 -11.13
N ARG A 31 9.06 -6.56 -10.61
CA ARG A 31 10.52 -6.63 -10.80
C ARG A 31 11.07 -7.99 -10.38
N MET A 32 10.71 -8.48 -9.18
CA MET A 32 11.23 -9.74 -8.66
C MET A 32 10.88 -10.93 -9.57
N LEU A 33 9.62 -11.01 -10.02
CA LEU A 33 9.19 -12.07 -10.94
C LEU A 33 9.97 -12.01 -12.26
N LEU A 34 10.12 -10.83 -12.83
CA LEU A 34 10.90 -10.64 -14.07
C LEU A 34 12.37 -11.03 -13.88
N LEU A 35 12.99 -10.62 -12.76
CA LEU A 35 14.37 -11.00 -12.46
C LEU A 35 14.54 -12.50 -12.28
N LEU A 36 13.56 -13.18 -11.68
CA LEU A 36 13.57 -14.62 -11.50
C LEU A 36 13.52 -15.34 -12.86
N PHE A 37 12.60 -14.95 -13.75
CA PHE A 37 12.52 -15.50 -15.10
C PHE A 37 13.80 -15.25 -15.89
N ILE A 38 14.28 -14.02 -15.95
CA ILE A 38 15.52 -13.66 -16.65
C ILE A 38 16.71 -14.45 -16.08
N GLY A 39 16.78 -14.58 -14.74
CA GLY A 39 17.85 -15.31 -14.06
C GLY A 39 17.88 -16.80 -14.42
N LEU A 40 16.72 -17.46 -14.46
CA LEU A 40 16.61 -18.87 -14.87
C LEU A 40 17.10 -19.09 -16.31
N PHE A 41 16.70 -18.21 -17.24
CA PHE A 41 17.17 -18.27 -18.62
C PHE A 41 18.66 -17.99 -18.73
N THR A 42 19.16 -16.97 -18.01
CA THR A 42 20.57 -16.58 -18.06
C THR A 42 21.48 -17.70 -17.56
N SER A 43 21.16 -18.34 -16.42
CA SER A 43 21.98 -19.41 -15.86
C SER A 43 22.08 -20.62 -16.81
N ARG A 44 20.96 -21.00 -17.45
CA ARG A 44 20.94 -22.07 -18.46
C ARG A 44 21.81 -21.73 -19.67
N LEU A 45 21.72 -20.50 -20.18
CA LEU A 45 22.50 -20.06 -21.33
C LEU A 45 23.99 -19.97 -21.01
N VAL A 46 24.37 -19.49 -19.84
CA VAL A 46 25.76 -19.40 -19.38
C VAL A 46 26.37 -20.80 -19.24
N LEU A 47 25.65 -21.74 -18.63
CA LEU A 47 26.11 -23.14 -18.52
C LEU A 47 26.30 -23.78 -19.90
N ALA A 48 25.36 -23.55 -20.82
CA ALA A 48 25.47 -24.07 -22.19
C ALA A 48 26.59 -23.41 -23.00
N ALA A 49 26.92 -22.13 -22.73
CA ALA A 49 27.98 -21.41 -23.43
C ALA A 49 29.38 -21.72 -22.92
N LEU A 50 29.56 -21.83 -21.59
CA LEU A 50 30.84 -22.10 -20.93
C LEU A 50 31.16 -23.59 -20.84
N GLY A 51 30.15 -24.45 -20.76
CA GLY A 51 30.32 -25.86 -20.40
C GLY A 51 30.51 -26.05 -18.90
N GLU A 52 30.45 -27.30 -18.43
CA GLU A 52 30.46 -27.63 -17.00
C GLU A 52 31.76 -27.22 -16.30
N THR A 53 32.91 -27.43 -16.93
CA THR A 53 34.22 -27.14 -16.35
C THR A 53 34.44 -25.65 -16.12
N ASP A 54 34.27 -24.83 -17.16
CA ASP A 54 34.48 -23.38 -17.07
C ASP A 54 33.43 -22.67 -16.22
N TYR A 55 32.18 -23.14 -16.26
CA TYR A 55 31.11 -22.69 -15.37
C TYR A 55 31.44 -23.04 -13.91
N GLY A 56 32.02 -24.25 -13.67
CA GLY A 56 32.51 -24.66 -12.36
C GLY A 56 33.62 -23.76 -11.83
N VAL A 57 34.63 -23.46 -12.67
CA VAL A 57 35.74 -22.54 -12.34
C VAL A 57 35.19 -21.15 -12.00
N TYR A 58 34.33 -20.61 -12.84
CA TYR A 58 33.71 -19.28 -12.60
C TYR A 58 32.95 -19.21 -11.29
N ASN A 59 32.12 -20.21 -10.98
CA ASN A 59 31.36 -20.27 -9.75
C ASN A 59 32.23 -20.46 -8.50
N ALA A 60 33.25 -21.30 -8.58
CA ALA A 60 34.16 -21.54 -7.47
C ALA A 60 34.97 -20.28 -7.12
N VAL A 61 35.59 -19.66 -8.13
CA VAL A 61 36.41 -18.45 -7.96
C VAL A 61 35.56 -17.23 -7.64
N GLY A 62 34.46 -17.01 -8.39
CA GLY A 62 33.51 -15.93 -8.12
C GLY A 62 32.79 -16.11 -6.77
N GLY A 63 32.49 -17.35 -6.38
CA GLY A 63 31.91 -17.68 -5.07
C GLY A 63 32.74 -17.20 -3.90
N MET A 64 34.07 -17.34 -4.00
CA MET A 64 35.01 -16.83 -2.99
C MET A 64 34.93 -15.31 -2.81
N VAL A 65 34.75 -14.57 -3.91
CA VAL A 65 34.57 -13.12 -3.88
C VAL A 65 33.18 -12.73 -3.36
N THR A 66 32.14 -13.50 -3.68
CA THR A 66 30.75 -13.19 -3.27
C THR A 66 30.51 -13.38 -1.77
N VAL A 67 31.35 -14.15 -1.04
CA VAL A 67 31.29 -14.23 0.42
C VAL A 67 31.36 -12.85 1.07
N PHE A 68 32.06 -11.90 0.45
CA PHE A 68 32.18 -10.54 1.00
C PHE A 68 30.95 -9.64 0.72
N THR A 69 30.00 -10.07 -0.07
CA THR A 69 28.81 -9.25 -0.40
C THR A 69 27.89 -8.99 0.82
N PHE A 70 27.93 -9.84 1.85
CA PHE A 70 27.15 -9.59 3.08
C PHE A 70 27.60 -8.32 3.82
N LEU A 71 28.88 -7.91 3.68
CA LEU A 71 29.39 -6.63 4.19
C LEU A 71 28.67 -5.44 3.55
N THR A 72 28.38 -5.55 2.26
CA THR A 72 27.71 -4.48 1.50
C THR A 72 26.31 -4.18 2.01
N ALA A 73 25.56 -5.20 2.44
CA ALA A 73 24.21 -5.07 2.95
C ALA A 73 24.16 -4.26 4.25
N SER A 74 25.10 -4.48 5.17
CA SER A 74 25.19 -3.74 6.43
C SER A 74 25.43 -2.25 6.21
N ILE A 75 26.33 -1.92 5.28
CA ILE A 75 26.69 -0.53 4.97
C ILE A 75 25.56 0.14 4.19
N SER A 76 24.94 -0.55 3.23
CA SER A 76 23.79 -0.07 2.50
C SER A 76 22.63 0.32 3.43
N SER A 77 22.33 -0.54 4.40
CA SER A 77 21.33 -0.29 5.44
C SER A 77 21.66 0.96 6.27
N ALA A 78 22.92 1.14 6.66
CA ALA A 78 23.39 2.31 7.39
C ALA A 78 23.19 3.60 6.58
N ILE A 79 23.70 3.64 5.35
CA ILE A 79 23.60 4.83 4.49
C ILE A 79 22.12 5.16 4.19
N SER A 80 21.32 4.17 3.85
CA SER A 80 19.88 4.35 3.61
C SER A 80 19.14 4.91 4.82
N ARG A 81 19.47 4.41 6.02
CA ARG A 81 18.92 4.91 7.28
C ARG A 81 19.30 6.38 7.53
N PHE A 82 20.58 6.75 7.41
CA PHE A 82 21.03 8.12 7.65
C PHE A 82 20.42 9.09 6.64
N LEU A 83 20.36 8.72 5.34
CA LEU A 83 19.72 9.54 4.32
C LEU A 83 18.21 9.69 4.57
N ALA A 84 17.49 8.60 4.88
CA ALA A 84 16.08 8.66 5.17
C ALA A 84 15.76 9.48 6.42
N PHE A 85 16.62 9.40 7.45
CA PHE A 85 16.50 10.18 8.68
C PHE A 85 16.65 11.68 8.42
N GLU A 86 17.69 12.10 7.68
CA GLU A 86 17.90 13.50 7.33
C GLU A 86 16.81 14.05 6.39
N LEU A 87 16.33 13.22 5.45
CA LEU A 87 15.16 13.57 4.61
C LEU A 87 13.89 13.78 5.44
N GLY A 88 13.71 12.99 6.50
CA GLY A 88 12.59 13.17 7.43
C GLY A 88 12.68 14.47 8.22
N LYS A 89 13.89 14.98 8.51
CA LYS A 89 14.11 16.25 9.24
C LYS A 89 13.98 17.52 8.39
N GLY A 90 13.59 17.41 7.14
CA GLY A 90 13.44 18.55 6.23
C GLY A 90 14.46 18.58 5.09
N GLY A 91 15.39 17.61 5.04
CA GLY A 91 16.23 17.39 3.87
C GLY A 91 17.30 18.45 3.61
N ASP A 92 17.98 18.96 4.66
CA ASP A 92 19.10 19.87 4.50
C ASP A 92 20.14 19.30 3.51
N ALA A 93 20.31 19.99 2.38
CA ALA A 93 21.18 19.55 1.28
C ALA A 93 22.64 19.39 1.70
N ALA A 94 23.12 20.23 2.64
CA ALA A 94 24.49 20.15 3.14
C ALA A 94 24.70 18.90 3.99
N ARG A 95 23.76 18.56 4.85
CA ARG A 95 23.81 17.33 5.67
C ARG A 95 23.64 16.08 4.84
N LEU A 96 22.69 16.04 3.90
CA LEU A 96 22.52 14.93 2.97
C LEU A 96 23.80 14.67 2.18
N ARG A 97 24.47 15.72 1.73
CA ARG A 97 25.76 15.62 1.04
C ARG A 97 26.87 15.05 1.92
N LYS A 98 26.95 15.45 3.22
CA LYS A 98 27.90 14.87 4.17
C LYS A 98 27.66 13.38 4.37
N VAL A 99 26.40 12.94 4.54
CA VAL A 99 26.03 11.53 4.68
C VAL A 99 26.41 10.73 3.42
N PHE A 100 26.05 11.26 2.24
CA PHE A 100 26.36 10.61 0.97
C PHE A 100 27.88 10.49 0.73
N SER A 101 28.63 11.56 1.00
CA SER A 101 30.10 11.58 0.87
C SER A 101 30.78 10.63 1.86
N ALA A 102 30.32 10.59 3.11
CA ALA A 102 30.79 9.65 4.11
C ALA A 102 30.50 8.21 3.70
N GLY A 103 29.33 7.95 3.10
CA GLY A 103 29.00 6.65 2.53
C GLY A 103 29.98 6.19 1.45
N ILE A 104 30.37 7.08 0.53
CA ILE A 104 31.39 6.78 -0.49
C ILE A 104 32.75 6.51 0.16
N ALA A 105 33.18 7.33 1.12
CA ALA A 105 34.46 7.17 1.80
C ALA A 105 34.54 5.83 2.54
N VAL A 106 33.48 5.43 3.25
CA VAL A 106 33.38 4.13 3.91
C VAL A 106 33.53 2.98 2.91
N GLN A 107 32.84 3.07 1.77
CA GLN A 107 32.93 2.03 0.73
C GLN A 107 34.32 1.95 0.10
N LEU A 108 35.01 3.07 -0.08
CA LEU A 108 36.39 3.08 -0.57
C LEU A 108 37.35 2.37 0.41
N VAL A 109 37.20 2.61 1.72
CA VAL A 109 38.02 1.92 2.72
C VAL A 109 37.73 0.42 2.71
N PHE A 110 36.46 0.01 2.64
CA PHE A 110 36.11 -1.42 2.53
C PHE A 110 36.61 -2.05 1.23
N ALA A 111 36.49 -1.35 0.11
CA ALA A 111 37.02 -1.83 -1.17
C ALA A 111 38.53 -2.07 -1.08
N LEU A 112 39.28 -1.14 -0.48
CA LEU A 112 40.72 -1.29 -0.28
C LEU A 112 41.07 -2.51 0.59
N VAL A 113 40.37 -2.69 1.71
CA VAL A 113 40.56 -3.86 2.58
C VAL A 113 40.27 -5.17 1.83
N LEU A 114 39.18 -5.21 1.05
CA LEU A 114 38.82 -6.39 0.28
C LEU A 114 39.80 -6.69 -0.83
N VAL A 115 40.33 -5.67 -1.52
CA VAL A 115 41.39 -5.86 -2.51
C VAL A 115 42.61 -6.47 -1.86
N ILE A 116 43.09 -5.91 -0.72
CA ILE A 116 44.24 -6.46 0.00
C ILE A 116 44.01 -7.93 0.40
N LEU A 117 42.83 -8.25 0.93
CA LEU A 117 42.49 -9.62 1.32
C LEU A 117 42.42 -10.57 0.12
N ALA A 118 41.84 -10.11 -0.99
CA ALA A 118 41.75 -10.94 -2.21
C ALA A 118 43.12 -11.19 -2.86
N GLU A 119 43.98 -10.14 -2.90
CA GLU A 119 45.33 -10.25 -3.47
C GLU A 119 46.32 -11.03 -2.58
N THR A 120 46.05 -11.11 -1.26
CA THR A 120 46.89 -11.89 -0.33
C THR A 120 46.31 -13.29 -0.11
N VAL A 121 45.26 -13.35 0.69
CA VAL A 121 44.61 -14.61 1.12
C VAL A 121 43.89 -15.29 -0.06
N GLY A 122 43.23 -14.50 -0.91
CA GLY A 122 42.47 -15.01 -2.06
C GLY A 122 43.37 -15.69 -3.10
N LEU A 123 44.46 -15.03 -3.51
CA LEU A 123 45.44 -15.60 -4.44
C LEU A 123 46.13 -16.82 -3.84
N TRP A 124 46.56 -16.76 -2.56
CA TRP A 124 47.13 -17.91 -1.86
C TRP A 124 46.16 -19.12 -1.88
N PHE A 125 44.88 -18.87 -1.57
CA PHE A 125 43.85 -19.92 -1.55
C PHE A 125 43.60 -20.50 -2.95
N LEU A 126 43.54 -19.63 -3.99
CA LEU A 126 43.37 -20.05 -5.37
C LEU A 126 44.47 -21.01 -5.82
N HIS A 127 45.75 -20.71 -5.52
CA HIS A 127 46.89 -21.50 -5.98
C HIS A 127 47.15 -22.76 -5.11
N ASN A 128 46.81 -22.73 -3.79
CA ASN A 128 47.27 -23.81 -2.90
C ASN A 128 46.10 -24.70 -2.39
N ARG A 129 44.85 -24.28 -2.55
CA ARG A 129 43.72 -25.01 -1.94
C ARG A 129 42.58 -25.31 -2.92
N MET A 130 42.50 -24.60 -4.04
CA MET A 130 41.46 -24.85 -5.02
C MET A 130 41.90 -25.91 -6.05
N ASN A 131 40.98 -26.84 -6.31
CA ASN A 131 41.19 -27.89 -7.30
C ASN A 131 40.72 -27.38 -8.66
N ILE A 132 41.61 -26.69 -9.39
CA ILE A 132 41.36 -26.14 -10.71
C ILE A 132 42.02 -27.05 -11.77
N PRO A 133 41.32 -27.41 -12.86
CA PRO A 133 41.89 -28.27 -13.93
C PRO A 133 43.16 -27.68 -14.49
N ASP A 134 44.11 -28.60 -14.86
CA ASP A 134 45.37 -28.23 -15.50
C ASP A 134 45.10 -27.41 -16.75
N GLY A 135 45.87 -26.33 -16.94
CA GLY A 135 45.72 -25.40 -18.07
C GLY A 135 44.63 -24.30 -17.88
N ARG A 136 43.80 -24.34 -16.84
CA ARG A 136 42.77 -23.29 -16.57
C ARG A 136 43.17 -22.33 -15.43
N MET A 137 44.30 -22.52 -14.77
CA MET A 137 44.74 -21.68 -13.66
C MET A 137 44.92 -20.21 -14.04
N GLY A 138 45.48 -19.93 -15.26
CA GLY A 138 45.59 -18.56 -15.77
C GLY A 138 44.22 -17.89 -15.98
N ALA A 139 43.27 -18.61 -16.57
CA ALA A 139 41.92 -18.13 -16.76
C ALA A 139 41.22 -17.90 -15.39
N ALA A 140 41.40 -18.78 -14.40
CA ALA A 140 40.92 -18.64 -13.05
C ALA A 140 41.46 -17.38 -12.33
N GLY A 141 42.74 -17.06 -12.53
CA GLY A 141 43.35 -15.82 -12.06
C GLY A 141 42.69 -14.58 -12.67
N ILE A 142 42.42 -14.58 -13.98
CA ILE A 142 41.71 -13.47 -14.64
C ILE A 142 40.25 -13.37 -14.10
N VAL A 143 39.56 -14.50 -13.89
CA VAL A 143 38.24 -14.52 -13.29
C VAL A 143 38.24 -13.90 -11.91
N LEU A 144 39.24 -14.20 -11.08
CA LEU A 144 39.41 -13.60 -9.76
C LEU A 144 39.51 -12.07 -9.84
N GLN A 145 40.44 -11.57 -10.72
CA GLN A 145 40.66 -10.14 -10.89
C GLN A 145 39.42 -9.42 -11.43
N CYS A 146 38.74 -9.97 -12.45
CA CYS A 146 37.49 -9.41 -12.97
C CYS A 146 36.36 -9.42 -11.96
N SER A 147 36.23 -10.49 -11.14
CA SER A 147 35.22 -10.60 -10.11
C SER A 147 35.48 -9.61 -8.97
N LEU A 148 36.76 -9.41 -8.60
CA LEU A 148 37.15 -8.42 -7.60
C LEU A 148 36.87 -6.99 -8.09
N LEU A 149 37.25 -6.69 -9.36
CA LEU A 149 36.94 -5.40 -9.98
C LEU A 149 35.40 -5.15 -9.99
N ALA A 150 34.61 -6.12 -10.39
CA ALA A 150 33.15 -6.04 -10.40
C ALA A 150 32.61 -5.77 -8.97
N LEU A 151 33.14 -6.44 -7.94
CA LEU A 151 32.75 -6.22 -6.55
C LEU A 151 33.09 -4.80 -6.07
N VAL A 152 34.29 -4.29 -6.37
CA VAL A 152 34.68 -2.91 -6.04
C VAL A 152 33.75 -1.90 -6.68
N ILE A 153 33.44 -2.08 -7.98
CA ILE A 153 32.50 -1.21 -8.70
C ILE A 153 31.09 -1.27 -8.05
N GLN A 154 30.60 -2.44 -7.66
CA GLN A 154 29.32 -2.61 -6.98
C GLN A 154 29.32 -1.93 -5.60
N LEU A 155 30.40 -2.04 -4.82
CA LEU A 155 30.55 -1.32 -3.56
C LEU A 155 30.37 0.19 -3.73
N LEU A 156 30.99 0.76 -4.76
CA LEU A 156 30.86 2.19 -5.09
C LEU A 156 29.48 2.58 -5.62
N ALA A 157 28.65 1.62 -6.00
CA ALA A 157 27.24 1.87 -6.36
C ALA A 157 26.31 1.92 -5.15
N VAL A 158 26.68 1.34 -4.00
CA VAL A 158 25.83 1.24 -2.79
C VAL A 158 25.29 2.58 -2.32
N PRO A 159 26.05 3.69 -2.17
CA PRO A 159 25.51 4.96 -1.72
C PRO A 159 24.45 5.54 -2.66
N TYR A 160 24.57 5.32 -3.97
CA TYR A 160 23.60 5.76 -4.96
C TYR A 160 22.30 4.95 -4.89
N ASN A 161 22.42 3.64 -4.72
CA ASN A 161 21.27 2.75 -4.50
C ASN A 161 20.55 3.11 -3.20
N ALA A 162 21.28 3.33 -2.11
CA ALA A 162 20.74 3.75 -0.82
C ALA A 162 19.98 5.09 -0.92
N ALA A 163 20.48 6.06 -1.71
CA ALA A 163 19.81 7.33 -1.95
C ALA A 163 18.48 7.16 -2.71
N ILE A 164 18.44 6.29 -3.73
CA ILE A 164 17.20 5.97 -4.47
C ILE A 164 16.16 5.36 -3.54
N ILE A 165 16.56 4.40 -2.70
CA ILE A 165 15.68 3.73 -1.73
C ILE A 165 15.20 4.72 -0.67
N ALA A 166 16.10 5.54 -0.09
CA ALA A 166 15.75 6.53 0.93
C ALA A 166 14.76 7.59 0.43
N ARG A 167 14.83 7.95 -0.87
CA ARG A 167 13.88 8.84 -1.55
C ARG A 167 12.69 8.13 -2.16
N GLU A 168 12.55 6.80 -1.95
CA GLU A 168 11.42 5.95 -2.38
C GLU A 168 11.17 5.97 -3.89
N LYS A 169 12.21 6.20 -4.70
CA LYS A 169 12.13 6.15 -6.17
C LYS A 169 12.23 4.70 -6.65
N MET A 170 11.28 3.83 -6.22
CA MET A 170 11.31 2.39 -6.49
C MET A 170 11.20 2.03 -7.97
N SER A 171 10.61 2.89 -8.80
CA SER A 171 10.59 2.72 -10.26
C SER A 171 12.00 2.78 -10.87
N ALA A 172 12.83 3.73 -10.44
CA ALA A 172 14.22 3.83 -10.91
C ALA A 172 15.04 2.63 -10.43
N PHE A 173 14.88 2.21 -9.20
CA PHE A 173 15.50 1.01 -8.66
C PHE A 173 15.11 -0.25 -9.44
N ALA A 174 13.82 -0.42 -9.76
CA ALA A 174 13.33 -1.54 -10.55
C ALA A 174 13.90 -1.52 -11.97
N PHE A 175 13.88 -0.37 -12.64
CA PHE A 175 14.40 -0.23 -14.00
C PHE A 175 15.89 -0.55 -14.09
N ILE A 176 16.74 -0.01 -13.21
CA ILE A 176 18.17 -0.27 -13.22
C ILE A 176 18.46 -1.75 -12.93
N SER A 177 17.70 -2.40 -12.04
CA SER A 177 17.84 -3.83 -11.76
C SER A 177 17.44 -4.70 -12.96
N LEU A 178 16.40 -4.32 -13.71
CA LEU A 178 16.00 -5.02 -14.93
C LEU A 178 17.01 -4.80 -16.05
N LEU A 179 17.58 -3.58 -16.17
CA LEU A 179 18.68 -3.30 -17.08
C LEU A 179 19.89 -4.20 -16.80
N GLU A 180 20.26 -4.34 -15.52
CA GLU A 180 21.34 -5.25 -15.10
C GLU A 180 21.06 -6.69 -15.53
N ALA A 181 19.86 -7.21 -15.28
CA ALA A 181 19.47 -8.56 -15.66
C ALA A 181 19.47 -8.74 -17.18
N GLY A 182 18.98 -7.76 -17.93
CA GLY A 182 19.00 -7.77 -19.40
C GLY A 182 20.42 -7.74 -19.96
N LEU A 183 21.33 -6.95 -19.38
CA LEU A 183 22.74 -6.92 -19.76
C LEU A 183 23.43 -8.26 -19.49
N LYS A 184 23.18 -8.90 -18.33
CA LYS A 184 23.69 -10.24 -18.01
C LYS A 184 23.19 -11.31 -18.99
N LEU A 185 21.93 -11.25 -19.37
CA LEU A 185 21.36 -12.11 -20.41
C LEU A 185 22.04 -11.85 -21.78
N GLY A 186 22.23 -10.58 -22.13
CA GLY A 186 22.98 -10.20 -23.35
C GLY A 186 24.39 -10.74 -23.36
N VAL A 187 25.12 -10.66 -22.23
CA VAL A 187 26.46 -11.26 -22.08
C VAL A 187 26.44 -12.78 -22.31
N ALA A 188 25.45 -13.48 -21.71
CA ALA A 188 25.32 -14.94 -21.89
C ALA A 188 25.10 -15.32 -23.36
N LEU A 189 24.33 -14.52 -24.10
CA LEU A 189 24.13 -14.71 -25.54
C LEU A 189 25.40 -14.42 -26.35
N LEU A 190 26.10 -13.31 -26.04
CA LEU A 190 27.33 -12.94 -26.75
C LEU A 190 28.45 -14.00 -26.60
N VAL A 191 28.64 -14.50 -25.38
CA VAL A 191 29.66 -15.51 -25.07
C VAL A 191 29.42 -16.82 -25.85
N LYS A 192 28.14 -17.17 -26.09
CA LYS A 192 27.79 -18.37 -26.88
C LYS A 192 28.38 -18.35 -28.28
N TYR A 193 28.50 -17.18 -28.92
CA TYR A 193 28.96 -17.01 -30.27
C TYR A 193 30.45 -16.61 -30.39
N CYS A 194 31.18 -16.53 -29.27
CA CYS A 194 32.60 -16.19 -29.24
C CYS A 194 33.47 -17.37 -29.70
N LEU A 195 34.50 -17.06 -30.50
CA LEU A 195 35.50 -18.03 -31.00
C LEU A 195 36.74 -18.15 -30.10
N GLY A 196 36.89 -17.26 -29.09
CA GLY A 196 38.02 -17.24 -28.15
C GLY A 196 37.75 -17.96 -26.86
N ASP A 197 38.57 -17.66 -25.81
CA ASP A 197 38.34 -18.17 -24.44
C ASP A 197 37.08 -17.57 -23.85
N ARG A 198 36.02 -18.37 -23.81
CA ARG A 198 34.70 -17.98 -23.38
C ARG A 198 34.66 -17.60 -21.91
N LEU A 199 35.46 -18.27 -21.05
CA LEU A 199 35.51 -17.98 -19.61
C LEU A 199 36.10 -16.60 -19.35
N VAL A 200 37.23 -16.28 -20.00
CA VAL A 200 37.89 -14.98 -19.88
C VAL A 200 36.99 -13.86 -20.40
N LEU A 201 36.40 -14.04 -21.59
CA LEU A 201 35.46 -13.05 -22.15
C LEU A 201 34.26 -12.82 -21.23
N TYR A 202 33.67 -13.89 -20.68
CA TYR A 202 32.55 -13.81 -19.77
C TYR A 202 32.91 -12.98 -18.53
N ALA A 203 34.09 -13.22 -17.94
CA ALA A 203 34.57 -12.47 -16.78
C ALA A 203 34.73 -10.96 -17.07
N PHE A 204 35.35 -10.61 -18.20
CA PHE A 204 35.49 -9.20 -18.62
C PHE A 204 34.13 -8.52 -18.89
N LEU A 205 33.24 -9.19 -19.60
CA LEU A 205 31.90 -8.63 -19.87
C LEU A 205 31.08 -8.44 -18.60
N MET A 206 31.19 -9.35 -17.62
CA MET A 206 30.52 -9.19 -16.30
C MET A 206 31.06 -8.02 -15.50
N ALA A 207 32.35 -7.74 -15.53
CA ALA A 207 32.94 -6.52 -14.98
C ALA A 207 32.43 -5.26 -15.73
N GLY A 208 32.30 -5.35 -17.04
CA GLY A 208 31.70 -4.31 -17.89
C GLY A 208 30.23 -4.03 -17.51
N VAL A 209 29.45 -5.06 -17.29
CA VAL A 209 28.04 -4.91 -16.76
C VAL A 209 28.03 -4.19 -15.44
N ALA A 210 28.90 -4.57 -14.49
CA ALA A 210 28.98 -3.88 -13.20
C ALA A 210 29.28 -2.38 -13.36
N LEU A 211 30.19 -2.03 -14.30
CA LEU A 211 30.52 -0.63 -14.61
C LEU A 211 29.32 0.12 -15.21
N LEU A 212 28.64 -0.45 -16.21
CA LEU A 212 27.45 0.15 -16.83
C LEU A 212 26.32 0.39 -15.81
N VAL A 213 26.07 -0.58 -14.93
CA VAL A 213 25.08 -0.45 -13.86
C VAL A 213 25.48 0.66 -12.89
N ARG A 214 26.77 0.73 -12.49
CA ARG A 214 27.28 1.81 -11.64
C ARG A 214 27.13 3.18 -12.28
N MET A 215 27.40 3.28 -13.58
CA MET A 215 27.22 4.51 -14.36
C MET A 215 25.74 4.92 -14.41
N SER A 216 24.84 3.96 -14.61
CA SER A 216 23.38 4.19 -14.63
C SER A 216 22.90 4.73 -13.28
N TYR A 217 23.30 4.16 -12.16
CA TYR A 217 23.04 4.68 -10.82
C TYR A 217 23.58 6.10 -10.63
N GLY A 218 24.83 6.32 -11.07
CA GLY A 218 25.47 7.63 -10.98
C GLY A 218 24.79 8.71 -11.80
N PHE A 219 24.46 8.39 -13.06
CA PHE A 219 23.75 9.29 -13.96
C PHE A 219 22.37 9.68 -13.40
N TYR A 220 21.57 8.68 -12.99
CA TYR A 220 20.26 8.92 -12.40
C TYR A 220 20.34 9.82 -11.16
N CYS A 221 21.20 9.48 -10.19
CA CYS A 221 21.32 10.24 -8.96
C CYS A 221 21.84 11.66 -9.21
N ARG A 222 22.86 11.84 -10.05
CA ARG A 222 23.35 13.18 -10.41
C ARG A 222 22.30 14.06 -11.04
N ARG A 223 21.39 13.49 -11.84
CA ARG A 223 20.31 14.23 -12.48
C ARG A 223 19.21 14.65 -11.49
N HIS A 224 18.87 13.82 -10.52
CA HIS A 224 17.69 13.98 -9.67
C HIS A 224 17.98 14.36 -8.22
N PHE A 225 19.21 14.12 -7.71
CA PHE A 225 19.55 14.30 -6.29
C PHE A 225 20.71 15.28 -6.09
N PRO A 226 20.45 16.45 -5.43
CA PRO A 226 21.48 17.47 -5.22
C PRO A 226 22.70 16.96 -4.43
N GLU A 227 22.48 16.07 -3.46
CA GLU A 227 23.55 15.50 -2.60
C GLU A 227 24.58 14.68 -3.38
N SER A 228 24.23 14.16 -4.55
CA SER A 228 25.16 13.40 -5.41
C SER A 228 25.97 14.28 -6.36
N ARG A 229 25.71 15.61 -6.39
CA ARG A 229 26.39 16.59 -7.22
C ARG A 229 27.51 17.28 -6.44
N GLY A 230 28.67 17.39 -7.02
CA GLY A 230 29.77 18.18 -6.48
C GLY A 230 30.86 17.38 -5.76
N LYS A 231 31.79 18.10 -5.11
CA LYS A 231 32.99 17.52 -4.46
C LYS A 231 32.58 16.75 -3.19
N LEU A 232 33.32 15.67 -2.89
CA LEU A 232 33.17 14.90 -1.66
C LEU A 232 33.53 15.78 -0.45
N VAL A 233 32.66 15.77 0.57
CA VAL A 233 32.88 16.48 1.83
C VAL A 233 33.15 15.45 2.91
N ILE A 234 34.39 15.37 3.38
CA ILE A 234 34.79 14.44 4.43
C ILE A 234 34.53 15.08 5.80
N ASP A 235 33.55 14.54 6.53
CA ASP A 235 33.22 14.91 7.90
C ASP A 235 33.58 13.74 8.82
N ARG A 236 34.61 13.95 9.67
CA ARG A 236 35.11 12.89 10.56
C ARG A 236 34.06 12.41 11.57
N SER A 237 33.17 13.28 12.02
CA SER A 237 32.14 12.90 12.98
C SER A 237 31.10 11.98 12.31
N MET A 238 30.66 12.34 11.09
CA MET A 238 29.73 11.54 10.28
C MET A 238 30.34 10.19 9.87
N LEU A 239 31.62 10.17 9.49
CA LEU A 239 32.34 8.93 9.21
C LEU A 239 32.37 8.00 10.43
N ARG A 240 32.75 8.52 11.62
CA ARG A 240 32.78 7.74 12.85
C ARG A 240 31.37 7.17 13.19
N GLU A 241 30.35 7.98 13.00
CA GLU A 241 28.97 7.57 13.26
C GLU A 241 28.51 6.45 12.31
N ILE A 242 28.76 6.59 10.99
CA ILE A 242 28.43 5.57 9.99
C ILE A 242 29.25 4.29 10.22
N PHE A 243 30.56 4.39 10.51
CA PHE A 243 31.39 3.23 10.81
C PHE A 243 30.92 2.50 12.05
N SER A 244 30.65 3.21 13.13
CA SER A 244 30.16 2.61 14.39
C SER A 244 28.82 1.91 14.18
N PHE A 245 27.87 2.58 13.49
CA PHE A 245 26.58 2.00 13.17
C PHE A 245 26.71 0.76 12.26
N SER A 246 27.52 0.85 11.21
CA SER A 246 27.76 -0.25 10.28
C SER A 246 28.44 -1.42 10.98
N GLY A 247 29.39 -1.17 11.89
CA GLY A 247 30.05 -2.21 12.68
C GLY A 247 29.09 -2.99 13.58
N TRP A 248 28.19 -2.29 14.27
CA TRP A 248 27.17 -2.95 15.09
C TRP A 248 26.15 -3.71 14.23
N ASN A 249 25.75 -3.14 13.08
CA ASN A 249 24.87 -3.82 12.13
C ASN A 249 25.54 -5.08 11.55
N PHE A 250 26.83 -4.99 11.24
CA PHE A 250 27.65 -6.13 10.80
C PHE A 250 27.70 -7.23 11.88
N PHE A 251 27.97 -6.89 13.14
CA PHE A 251 27.98 -7.81 14.26
C PHE A 251 26.63 -8.56 14.37
N GLY A 252 25.51 -7.83 14.29
CA GLY A 252 24.18 -8.45 14.30
C GLY A 252 23.90 -9.34 13.09
N SER A 253 24.32 -8.93 11.89
CA SER A 253 24.09 -9.68 10.66
C SER A 253 25.01 -10.91 10.53
N SER A 254 26.21 -10.86 11.07
CA SER A 254 27.17 -11.98 11.04
C SER A 254 26.66 -13.19 11.85
N SER A 255 25.85 -12.97 12.89
CA SER A 255 25.22 -14.08 13.62
C SER A 255 24.31 -14.91 12.72
N TYR A 256 23.55 -14.28 11.82
CA TYR A 256 22.69 -14.98 10.86
C TYR A 256 23.52 -15.83 9.87
N VAL A 257 24.60 -15.25 9.34
CA VAL A 257 25.50 -15.99 8.40
C VAL A 257 26.15 -17.16 9.10
N LEU A 258 26.66 -16.95 10.32
CA LEU A 258 27.27 -18.00 11.11
C LEU A 258 26.26 -19.12 11.44
N ASN A 259 25.05 -18.79 11.83
CA ASN A 259 24.01 -19.77 12.10
C ASN A 259 23.65 -20.58 10.85
N THR A 260 23.52 -19.92 9.68
CA THR A 260 23.15 -20.61 8.45
C THR A 260 24.28 -21.51 7.95
N GLN A 261 25.49 -20.99 7.81
CA GLN A 261 26.64 -21.74 7.29
C GLN A 261 27.25 -22.66 8.33
N GLY A 262 27.36 -22.22 9.58
CA GLY A 262 27.90 -23.02 10.70
C GLY A 262 27.02 -24.26 10.97
N VAL A 263 25.70 -24.12 11.01
CA VAL A 263 24.80 -25.26 11.16
C VAL A 263 24.87 -26.20 9.95
N THR A 264 25.08 -25.69 8.72
CA THR A 264 25.32 -26.54 7.53
C THR A 264 26.59 -27.40 7.70
N ILE A 265 27.64 -26.81 8.24
CA ILE A 265 28.89 -27.54 8.52
C ILE A 265 28.64 -28.58 9.61
N LEU A 266 27.91 -28.28 10.69
CA LEU A 266 27.56 -29.21 11.74
C LEU A 266 26.75 -30.39 11.18
N VAL A 267 25.73 -30.15 10.37
CA VAL A 267 24.95 -31.21 9.71
C VAL A 267 25.82 -32.10 8.86
N ASN A 268 26.82 -31.54 8.16
CA ASN A 268 27.79 -32.33 7.40
C ASN A 268 28.65 -33.22 8.30
N ILE A 269 29.15 -32.68 9.40
CA ILE A 269 30.04 -33.41 10.33
C ILE A 269 29.30 -34.59 11.02
N PHE A 270 28.06 -34.36 11.47
CA PHE A 270 27.31 -35.35 12.25
C PHE A 270 26.49 -36.33 11.39
N PHE A 271 25.98 -35.87 10.24
CA PHE A 271 24.99 -36.64 9.45
C PHE A 271 25.40 -36.83 7.98
N GLY A 272 26.49 -36.21 7.54
CA GLY A 272 27.03 -36.39 6.20
C GLY A 272 26.42 -35.50 5.11
N VAL A 273 26.93 -35.68 3.86
CA VAL A 273 26.66 -34.80 2.72
C VAL A 273 25.20 -34.91 2.23
N ALA A 274 24.57 -36.07 2.31
CA ALA A 274 23.21 -36.29 1.78
C ALA A 274 22.15 -35.40 2.46
N LEU A 275 22.26 -35.21 3.78
CA LEU A 275 21.34 -34.37 4.53
C LEU A 275 21.61 -32.86 4.33
N ASN A 276 22.82 -32.49 3.92
CA ASN A 276 23.11 -31.14 3.47
C ASN A 276 22.37 -30.78 2.15
N ALA A 277 22.17 -31.76 1.26
CA ALA A 277 21.36 -31.53 0.05
C ALA A 277 19.91 -31.24 0.42
N ALA A 278 19.31 -31.98 1.37
CA ALA A 278 17.97 -31.71 1.88
C ALA A 278 17.86 -30.31 2.52
N ARG A 279 18.87 -29.92 3.32
CA ARG A 279 18.95 -28.57 3.89
C ARG A 279 19.07 -27.48 2.80
N GLY A 280 19.83 -27.73 1.76
CA GLY A 280 19.97 -26.83 0.59
C GLY A 280 18.65 -26.57 -0.08
N VAL A 281 17.81 -27.59 -0.26
CA VAL A 281 16.44 -27.48 -0.81
C VAL A 281 15.57 -26.59 0.08
N ALA A 282 15.57 -26.82 1.39
CA ALA A 282 14.80 -26.02 2.33
C ALA A 282 15.25 -24.55 2.37
N LEU A 283 16.57 -24.29 2.32
CA LEU A 283 17.13 -22.92 2.25
C LEU A 283 16.73 -22.18 0.96
N GLN A 284 16.57 -22.88 -0.16
CA GLN A 284 16.08 -22.24 -1.40
C GLN A 284 14.64 -21.74 -1.24
N ILE A 285 13.74 -22.57 -0.67
CA ILE A 285 12.35 -22.19 -0.41
C ILE A 285 12.27 -21.06 0.62
N GLU A 286 13.04 -21.16 1.71
CA GLU A 286 13.15 -20.10 2.73
C GLU A 286 13.59 -18.78 2.11
N ASN A 287 14.62 -18.78 1.26
CA ASN A 287 15.12 -17.57 0.60
C ASN A 287 14.09 -16.95 -0.35
N ILE A 288 13.34 -17.76 -1.09
CA ILE A 288 12.25 -17.29 -1.94
C ILE A 288 11.18 -16.59 -1.09
N ALA A 289 10.68 -17.25 -0.06
CA ALA A 289 9.66 -16.66 0.82
C ALA A 289 10.17 -15.39 1.52
N LYS A 290 11.41 -15.39 2.00
CA LYS A 290 12.08 -14.22 2.59
C LYS A 290 12.22 -13.05 1.62
N GLN A 291 12.48 -13.32 0.34
CA GLN A 291 12.59 -12.28 -0.70
C GLN A 291 11.27 -11.56 -0.93
N PHE A 292 10.12 -12.27 -0.87
CA PHE A 292 8.80 -11.63 -0.95
C PHE A 292 8.57 -10.63 0.20
N VAL A 293 8.89 -11.03 1.43
CA VAL A 293 8.79 -10.14 2.60
C VAL A 293 9.77 -8.97 2.50
N SER A 294 11.00 -9.24 2.11
CA SER A 294 12.04 -8.22 1.97
C SER A 294 11.66 -7.12 0.98
N ASN A 295 11.07 -7.48 -0.18
CA ASN A 295 10.59 -6.50 -1.15
C ASN A 295 9.51 -5.58 -0.57
N PHE A 296 8.58 -6.15 0.20
CA PHE A 296 7.55 -5.38 0.89
C PHE A 296 8.16 -4.44 1.94
N LEU A 297 9.05 -4.94 2.77
CA LEU A 297 9.72 -4.15 3.81
C LEU A 297 10.62 -3.05 3.23
N THR A 298 11.26 -3.29 2.09
CA THR A 298 12.06 -2.26 1.38
C THR A 298 11.22 -1.03 1.03
N ALA A 299 9.93 -1.20 0.74
CA ALA A 299 9.03 -0.07 0.48
C ALA A 299 8.61 0.69 1.76
N ILE A 300 8.54 0.00 2.91
CA ILE A 300 8.07 0.58 4.19
C ILE A 300 9.23 1.17 5.02
N ASN A 301 10.40 0.54 5.03
CA ASN A 301 11.51 0.90 5.90
C ASN A 301 11.92 2.38 5.86
N PRO A 302 12.02 3.04 4.69
CA PRO A 302 12.32 4.47 4.63
C PRO A 302 11.26 5.33 5.33
N GLN A 303 9.99 4.93 5.25
CA GLN A 303 8.88 5.64 5.89
C GLN A 303 8.94 5.53 7.42
N ILE A 304 9.26 4.34 7.96
CA ILE A 304 9.48 4.14 9.41
C ILE A 304 10.57 5.10 9.89
N THR A 305 11.71 5.15 9.16
CA THR A 305 12.84 6.00 9.52
C THR A 305 12.51 7.50 9.45
N LYS A 306 11.82 7.94 8.37
CA LYS A 306 11.39 9.33 8.21
C LYS A 306 10.39 9.75 9.28
N SER A 307 9.37 8.92 9.53
CA SER A 307 8.36 9.19 10.57
C SER A 307 8.98 9.28 11.96
N TRP A 308 10.01 8.47 12.23
CA TRP A 308 10.78 8.56 13.47
C TRP A 308 11.53 9.89 13.55
N ALA A 309 12.16 10.33 12.45
CA ALA A 309 12.93 11.57 12.38
C ALA A 309 12.08 12.84 12.55
N THR A 310 10.84 12.82 12.02
CA THR A 310 9.86 13.92 12.18
C THR A 310 9.16 13.96 13.52
N GLY A 311 9.40 12.96 14.41
CA GLY A 311 8.70 12.86 15.70
C GLY A 311 7.28 12.31 15.63
N ASN A 312 6.76 11.94 14.45
CA ASN A 312 5.43 11.36 14.30
C ASN A 312 5.42 9.89 14.76
N ARG A 313 5.38 9.70 16.10
CA ARG A 313 5.50 8.37 16.74
C ARG A 313 4.32 7.45 16.43
N ASP A 314 3.10 7.97 16.44
CA ASP A 314 1.90 7.16 16.20
C ASP A 314 1.89 6.58 14.79
N TYR A 315 2.24 7.38 13.79
CA TYR A 315 2.37 6.90 12.42
C TYR A 315 3.50 5.90 12.24
N CYS A 316 4.68 6.18 12.84
CA CYS A 316 5.81 5.25 12.86
C CYS A 316 5.41 3.88 13.44
N PHE A 317 4.75 3.86 14.60
CA PHE A 317 4.31 2.63 15.26
C PHE A 317 3.23 1.89 14.45
N SER A 318 2.35 2.64 13.79
CA SER A 318 1.37 2.07 12.86
C SER A 318 2.04 1.36 11.67
N LEU A 319 3.10 1.96 11.10
CA LEU A 319 3.88 1.35 10.01
C LEU A 319 4.60 0.07 10.46
N VAL A 320 5.18 0.06 11.67
CA VAL A 320 5.81 -1.14 12.25
C VAL A 320 4.79 -2.26 12.42
N ALA A 321 3.60 -1.95 12.97
CA ALA A 321 2.53 -2.94 13.15
C ALA A 321 2.01 -3.47 11.80
N LYS A 322 1.82 -2.60 10.80
CA LYS A 322 1.45 -3.00 9.44
C LYS A 322 2.53 -3.86 8.80
N GLY A 323 3.80 -3.48 8.97
CA GLY A 323 4.94 -4.25 8.49
C GLY A 323 4.94 -5.67 9.03
N ALA A 324 4.76 -5.86 10.33
CA ALA A 324 4.69 -7.18 10.97
C ALA A 324 3.47 -7.99 10.47
N LYS A 325 2.29 -7.35 10.42
CA LYS A 325 1.05 -7.97 9.95
C LYS A 325 1.16 -8.51 8.52
N PHE A 326 1.60 -7.67 7.59
CA PHE A 326 1.70 -8.07 6.19
C PHE A 326 2.85 -9.05 5.93
N SER A 327 3.98 -8.93 6.65
CA SER A 327 5.05 -9.93 6.60
C SER A 327 4.56 -11.31 7.02
N PHE A 328 3.78 -11.37 8.10
CA PHE A 328 3.17 -12.61 8.57
C PHE A 328 2.22 -13.22 7.51
N LEU A 329 1.33 -12.42 6.93
CA LEU A 329 0.41 -12.88 5.87
C LEU A 329 1.15 -13.38 4.63
N VAL A 330 2.21 -12.71 4.20
CA VAL A 330 3.02 -13.13 3.05
C VAL A 330 3.67 -14.49 3.32
N ILE A 331 4.23 -14.70 4.52
CA ILE A 331 4.80 -16.01 4.85
C ILE A 331 3.72 -17.09 4.95
N LEU A 332 2.53 -16.79 5.50
CA LEU A 332 1.43 -17.73 5.56
C LEU A 332 0.97 -18.20 4.16
N ALA A 333 1.10 -17.38 3.14
CA ALA A 333 0.79 -17.79 1.77
C ALA A 333 1.72 -18.88 1.23
N PHE A 334 2.95 -18.98 1.74
CA PHE A 334 3.88 -20.08 1.48
C PHE A 334 3.72 -21.20 2.49
N PHE A 335 3.58 -20.85 3.77
CA PHE A 335 3.52 -21.79 4.88
C PHE A 335 2.36 -22.78 4.74
N LEU A 336 1.13 -22.29 4.54
CA LEU A 336 -0.05 -23.16 4.55
C LEU A 336 0.02 -24.26 3.46
N PRO A 337 0.25 -23.94 2.17
CA PRO A 337 0.36 -24.98 1.15
C PRO A 337 1.54 -25.95 1.40
N LEU A 338 2.72 -25.39 1.69
CA LEU A 338 3.92 -26.21 1.85
C LEU A 338 3.96 -26.99 3.18
N PHE A 339 3.24 -26.56 4.20
CA PHE A 339 3.12 -27.32 5.44
C PHE A 339 2.38 -28.65 5.22
N PHE A 340 1.32 -28.64 4.43
CA PHE A 340 0.51 -29.82 4.16
C PHE A 340 1.01 -30.64 2.97
N GLU A 341 1.51 -30.02 1.94
CA GLU A 341 1.81 -30.64 0.64
C GLU A 341 3.29 -30.56 0.26
N ALA A 342 4.20 -30.45 1.26
CA ALA A 342 5.64 -30.35 0.99
C ALA A 342 6.16 -31.52 0.14
N GLU A 343 5.77 -32.75 0.44
CA GLU A 343 6.20 -33.93 -0.32
C GLU A 343 5.78 -33.82 -1.79
N CYS A 344 4.50 -33.59 -2.06
CA CYS A 344 3.99 -33.49 -3.41
C CYS A 344 4.61 -32.31 -4.20
N ALA A 345 4.83 -31.18 -3.52
CA ALA A 345 5.47 -30.01 -4.13
C ALA A 345 6.94 -30.27 -4.47
N LEU A 346 7.67 -30.97 -3.61
CA LEU A 346 9.06 -31.33 -3.83
C LEU A 346 9.22 -32.40 -4.91
N ASP A 347 8.36 -33.41 -4.94
CA ASP A 347 8.33 -34.44 -6.00
C ASP A 347 8.04 -33.85 -7.39
N LEU A 348 7.20 -32.79 -7.46
CA LEU A 348 6.95 -32.10 -8.71
C LEU A 348 8.14 -31.26 -9.16
N TRP A 349 8.90 -30.71 -8.20
CA TRP A 349 10.02 -29.81 -8.51
C TRP A 349 11.35 -30.55 -8.77
N LEU A 350 11.63 -31.60 -7.98
CA LEU A 350 12.91 -32.33 -7.98
C LEU A 350 12.79 -33.70 -8.62
N ALA A 351 13.76 -34.10 -9.44
CA ALA A 351 13.80 -35.45 -10.01
C ALA A 351 13.99 -36.54 -8.94
N LYS A 352 14.66 -36.20 -7.83
CA LYS A 352 14.86 -37.06 -6.66
C LYS A 352 14.86 -36.19 -5.41
N VAL A 353 13.91 -36.43 -4.51
CA VAL A 353 13.79 -35.69 -3.26
C VAL A 353 14.71 -36.32 -2.21
N PRO A 354 15.66 -35.56 -1.63
CA PRO A 354 16.47 -36.04 -0.50
C PRO A 354 15.60 -36.29 0.74
N ALA A 355 15.95 -37.32 1.53
CA ALA A 355 15.26 -37.62 2.79
C ALA A 355 15.26 -36.38 3.72
N HIS A 356 14.21 -36.22 4.54
CA HIS A 356 14.00 -35.09 5.46
C HIS A 356 13.79 -33.72 4.80
N SER A 357 13.77 -33.59 3.44
CA SER A 357 13.58 -32.31 2.78
C SER A 357 12.24 -31.64 3.13
N ALA A 358 11.15 -32.41 3.20
CA ALA A 358 9.82 -31.90 3.54
C ALA A 358 9.76 -31.33 4.97
N ASP A 359 10.35 -32.07 5.94
CA ASP A 359 10.38 -31.65 7.35
C ASP A 359 11.25 -30.42 7.54
N PHE A 360 12.37 -30.34 6.82
CA PHE A 360 13.21 -29.12 6.81
C PHE A 360 12.48 -27.92 6.22
N VAL A 361 11.71 -28.10 5.14
CA VAL A 361 10.88 -27.02 4.56
C VAL A 361 9.84 -26.53 5.57
N ARG A 362 9.13 -27.45 6.23
CA ARG A 362 8.14 -27.11 7.26
C ARG A 362 8.77 -26.32 8.40
N LEU A 363 9.87 -26.82 8.96
CA LEU A 363 10.59 -26.17 10.06
C LEU A 363 11.21 -24.83 9.65
N ALA A 364 11.80 -24.74 8.46
CA ALA A 364 12.34 -23.49 7.94
C ALA A 364 11.26 -22.40 7.84
N LEU A 365 10.07 -22.75 7.36
CA LEU A 365 8.94 -21.80 7.25
C LEU A 365 8.39 -21.40 8.63
N VAL A 366 8.39 -22.30 9.62
CA VAL A 366 8.06 -21.95 11.03
C VAL A 366 9.08 -20.93 11.57
N GLY A 367 10.37 -21.20 11.39
CA GLY A 367 11.43 -20.26 11.80
C GLY A 367 11.31 -18.89 11.13
N LEU A 368 10.95 -18.89 9.85
CA LEU A 368 10.76 -17.66 9.07
C LEU A 368 9.54 -16.86 9.56
N LEU A 369 8.44 -17.50 9.95
CA LEU A 369 7.27 -16.84 10.58
C LEU A 369 7.68 -16.09 11.83
N VAL A 370 8.51 -16.70 12.70
CA VAL A 370 9.00 -16.07 13.92
C VAL A 370 9.90 -14.88 13.63
N ASP A 371 10.89 -15.03 12.74
CA ASP A 371 11.87 -13.97 12.44
C ASP A 371 11.21 -12.77 11.75
N MET A 372 10.33 -13.01 10.77
CA MET A 372 9.76 -11.93 9.93
C MET A 372 8.77 -11.04 10.66
N VAL A 373 8.09 -11.52 11.71
CA VAL A 373 7.27 -10.68 12.60
C VAL A 373 8.12 -9.64 13.32
N GLY A 374 9.34 -10.03 13.70
CA GLY A 374 10.29 -9.15 14.39
C GLY A 374 11.08 -8.18 13.50
N ASN A 375 11.05 -8.35 12.18
CA ASN A 375 11.88 -7.56 11.27
C ASN A 375 11.52 -6.05 11.22
N PRO A 376 10.24 -5.61 11.22
CA PRO A 376 9.90 -4.20 11.34
C PRO A 376 10.31 -3.55 12.67
N LEU A 377 10.39 -4.33 13.76
CA LEU A 377 10.93 -3.86 15.04
C LEU A 377 12.44 -3.59 14.94
N LEU A 378 13.18 -4.43 14.20
CA LEU A 378 14.58 -4.15 13.87
C LEU A 378 14.71 -2.80 13.14
N THR A 379 13.87 -2.55 12.12
CA THR A 379 13.89 -1.26 11.40
C THR A 379 13.59 -0.08 12.32
N LEU A 380 12.65 -0.22 13.27
CA LEU A 380 12.38 0.79 14.29
C LEU A 380 13.62 1.04 15.16
N MET A 381 14.31 -0.01 15.62
CA MET A 381 15.53 0.12 16.41
C MET A 381 16.66 0.81 15.63
N LEU A 382 16.82 0.45 14.34
CA LEU A 382 17.76 1.14 13.45
C LEU A 382 17.43 2.63 13.31
N ALA A 383 16.14 2.99 13.19
CA ALA A 383 15.69 4.38 13.09
C ALA A 383 16.02 5.20 14.33
N THR A 384 16.02 4.60 15.54
CA THR A 384 16.40 5.30 16.78
C THR A 384 17.87 5.67 16.83
N GLY A 385 18.74 4.97 16.10
CA GLY A 385 20.20 5.11 16.15
C GLY A 385 20.86 4.41 17.35
N LYS A 386 20.10 3.98 18.37
CA LYS A 386 20.62 3.31 19.58
C LYS A 386 20.80 1.81 19.37
N VAL A 387 21.65 1.44 18.40
CA VAL A 387 21.75 0.05 17.90
C VAL A 387 22.71 -0.83 18.70
N ARG A 388 23.67 -0.24 19.45
CA ARG A 388 24.70 -0.99 20.18
C ARG A 388 24.09 -2.04 21.12
N ASN A 389 23.27 -1.59 22.07
CA ASN A 389 22.70 -2.49 23.07
C ASN A 389 21.72 -3.49 22.46
N TYR A 390 21.02 -3.06 21.40
CA TYR A 390 20.14 -3.95 20.62
C TYR A 390 20.93 -5.10 19.99
N TYR A 391 21.99 -4.80 19.24
CA TYR A 391 22.77 -5.85 18.58
C TYR A 391 23.64 -6.67 19.55
N LEU A 392 24.08 -6.10 20.67
CA LEU A 392 24.73 -6.88 21.72
C LEU A 392 23.78 -7.92 22.28
N LEU A 393 22.57 -7.54 22.65
CA LEU A 393 21.60 -8.48 23.21
C LEU A 393 21.16 -9.51 22.17
N THR A 394 20.51 -9.07 21.09
CA THR A 394 19.94 -9.97 20.07
C THR A 394 21.01 -10.73 19.29
N GLY A 395 22.19 -10.13 19.06
CA GLY A 395 23.30 -10.77 18.37
C GLY A 395 23.93 -11.88 19.20
N LEU A 396 24.25 -11.61 20.48
CA LEU A 396 24.80 -12.64 21.37
C LEU A 396 23.83 -13.81 21.56
N THR A 397 22.54 -13.51 21.76
CA THR A 397 21.51 -14.55 21.83
C THR A 397 21.44 -15.36 20.52
N SER A 398 21.50 -14.69 19.35
CA SER A 398 21.49 -15.38 18.07
C SER A 398 22.70 -16.30 17.88
N TYR A 399 23.89 -15.93 18.37
CA TYR A 399 25.07 -16.80 18.30
C TYR A 399 24.91 -18.12 19.06
N LEU A 400 24.02 -18.19 20.06
CA LEU A 400 23.74 -19.41 20.81
C LEU A 400 23.08 -20.52 19.96
N CYS A 401 22.56 -20.20 18.79
CA CYS A 401 21.96 -21.19 17.90
C CYS A 401 22.94 -22.29 17.50
N LEU A 402 24.17 -21.92 17.13
CA LEU A 402 25.20 -22.89 16.74
C LEU A 402 25.65 -23.80 17.88
N PRO A 403 26.01 -23.29 19.08
CA PRO A 403 26.31 -24.16 20.23
C PRO A 403 25.14 -25.05 20.65
N LEU A 404 23.89 -24.54 20.57
CA LEU A 404 22.70 -25.33 20.92
C LEU A 404 22.51 -26.49 19.94
N ALA A 405 22.64 -26.24 18.63
CA ALA A 405 22.58 -27.29 17.62
C ALA A 405 23.70 -28.33 17.80
N TRP A 406 24.95 -27.89 18.04
CA TRP A 406 26.06 -28.78 18.31
C TRP A 406 25.84 -29.63 19.55
N LEU A 407 25.36 -29.07 20.66
CA LEU A 407 25.05 -29.77 21.87
C LEU A 407 23.96 -30.82 21.66
N ALA A 408 22.88 -30.42 20.96
CA ALA A 408 21.79 -31.38 20.64
C ALA A 408 22.30 -32.57 19.83
N PHE A 409 23.11 -32.32 18.79
CA PHE A 409 23.68 -33.40 17.97
C PHE A 409 24.64 -34.32 18.78
N LYS A 410 25.45 -33.72 19.65
CA LYS A 410 26.32 -34.51 20.56
C LYS A 410 25.56 -35.37 21.53
N LEU A 411 24.34 -34.96 21.91
CA LEU A 411 23.44 -35.73 22.79
C LEU A 411 22.58 -36.74 22.02
N GLY A 412 22.78 -36.90 20.70
CA GLY A 412 22.06 -37.88 19.88
C GLY A 412 20.72 -37.38 19.35
N ALA A 413 20.43 -36.08 19.41
CA ALA A 413 19.21 -35.52 18.85
C ALA A 413 19.16 -35.66 17.31
N PRO A 414 17.96 -35.80 16.71
CA PRO A 414 17.81 -35.95 15.26
C PRO A 414 18.17 -34.67 14.50
N VAL A 415 18.36 -34.80 13.18
CA VAL A 415 18.87 -33.72 12.30
C VAL A 415 17.96 -32.51 12.26
N GLU A 416 16.67 -32.60 12.55
CA GLU A 416 15.66 -31.55 12.66
C GLU A 416 16.05 -30.48 13.68
N TRP A 417 16.88 -30.80 14.65
CA TRP A 417 17.43 -29.84 15.61
C TRP A 417 18.29 -28.76 14.95
N SER A 418 18.70 -28.96 13.71
CA SER A 418 19.32 -27.94 12.90
C SER A 418 18.37 -26.70 12.68
N TYR A 419 17.06 -26.91 12.68
CA TYR A 419 16.04 -25.85 12.57
C TYR A 419 15.36 -25.57 13.91
N ILE A 420 15.16 -26.59 14.76
CA ILE A 420 14.54 -26.44 16.09
C ILE A 420 15.38 -25.49 16.95
N SER A 421 16.71 -25.60 16.94
CA SER A 421 17.60 -24.68 17.66
C SER A 421 17.44 -23.23 17.17
N PHE A 422 17.30 -23.03 15.86
CA PHE A 422 17.02 -21.72 15.28
C PHE A 422 15.67 -21.18 15.76
N ILE A 423 14.60 -21.96 15.69
CA ILE A 423 13.24 -21.55 16.11
C ILE A 423 13.25 -21.13 17.59
N LEU A 424 13.84 -21.96 18.49
CA LEU A 424 13.90 -21.67 19.91
C LEU A 424 14.65 -20.38 20.23
N ILE A 425 15.83 -20.21 19.64
CA ILE A 425 16.65 -19.00 19.85
C ILE A 425 15.94 -17.76 19.26
N TYR A 426 15.34 -17.87 18.07
CA TYR A 426 14.66 -16.71 17.45
C TYR A 426 13.34 -16.35 18.12
N LEU A 427 12.68 -17.26 18.84
CA LEU A 427 11.60 -16.93 19.77
C LEU A 427 12.10 -16.04 20.91
N VAL A 428 13.26 -16.36 21.50
CA VAL A 428 13.88 -15.52 22.53
C VAL A 428 14.25 -14.15 21.93
N VAL A 429 14.90 -14.15 20.76
CA VAL A 429 15.25 -12.90 20.04
C VAL A 429 14.00 -12.05 19.72
N LEU A 430 12.88 -12.66 19.38
CA LEU A 430 11.63 -11.93 19.14
C LEU A 430 11.13 -11.23 20.41
N VAL A 431 11.19 -11.92 21.57
CA VAL A 431 10.86 -11.32 22.87
C VAL A 431 11.81 -10.17 23.18
N GLU A 432 13.12 -10.34 22.98
CA GLU A 432 14.12 -9.28 23.14
C GLU A 432 13.83 -8.06 22.25
N ARG A 433 13.46 -8.29 20.98
CA ARG A 433 13.04 -7.22 20.05
C ARG A 433 11.85 -6.42 20.59
N PHE A 434 10.83 -7.08 21.15
CA PHE A 434 9.70 -6.40 21.78
C PHE A 434 10.09 -5.60 23.01
N VAL A 435 10.89 -6.21 23.91
CA VAL A 435 11.37 -5.55 25.13
C VAL A 435 12.19 -4.30 24.79
N MET A 436 13.11 -4.43 23.82
CA MET A 436 13.96 -3.31 23.39
C MET A 436 13.14 -2.22 22.69
N ALA A 437 12.20 -2.57 21.81
CA ALA A 437 11.32 -1.60 21.15
C ALA A 437 10.50 -0.81 22.19
N ARG A 438 9.99 -1.48 23.25
CA ARG A 438 9.29 -0.80 24.34
C ARG A 438 10.22 0.12 25.15
N ARG A 439 11.40 -0.37 25.56
CA ARG A 439 12.32 0.39 26.44
C ARG A 439 12.99 1.56 25.73
N VAL A 440 13.38 1.40 24.46
CA VAL A 440 14.17 2.39 23.71
C VAL A 440 13.28 3.35 22.92
N ALA A 441 12.25 2.84 22.28
CA ALA A 441 11.37 3.62 21.39
C ALA A 441 10.00 3.97 22.00
N GLY A 442 9.64 3.42 23.17
CA GLY A 442 8.32 3.62 23.76
C GLY A 442 7.20 2.88 22.98
N PHE A 443 7.54 1.80 22.24
CA PHE A 443 6.60 1.08 21.40
C PHE A 443 5.43 0.51 22.19
N PRO A 444 4.14 0.78 21.79
CA PRO A 444 2.97 0.41 22.57
C PRO A 444 2.58 -1.06 22.34
N LEU A 445 3.17 -1.98 23.09
CA LEU A 445 2.96 -3.43 22.92
C LEU A 445 1.49 -3.84 23.03
N GLY A 446 0.71 -3.26 23.96
CA GLY A 446 -0.71 -3.58 24.11
C GLY A 446 -1.54 -3.25 22.87
N LYS A 447 -1.28 -2.08 22.23
CA LYS A 447 -1.91 -1.70 20.96
C LYS A 447 -1.47 -2.63 19.84
N PHE A 448 -0.18 -3.00 19.80
CA PHE A 448 0.37 -3.92 18.81
C PHE A 448 -0.30 -5.30 18.88
N PHE A 449 -0.29 -5.95 20.04
CA PHE A 449 -0.89 -7.29 20.19
C PHE A 449 -2.40 -7.28 19.91
N ARG A 450 -3.13 -6.23 20.31
CA ARG A 450 -4.55 -6.09 19.96
C ARG A 450 -4.77 -5.98 18.45
N SER A 451 -3.90 -5.28 17.72
CA SER A 451 -3.97 -5.16 16.25
C SER A 451 -3.48 -6.40 15.52
N PHE A 452 -2.60 -7.21 16.14
CA PHE A 452 -2.03 -8.43 15.58
C PHE A 452 -2.88 -9.68 15.86
N ALA A 453 -3.64 -9.71 16.98
CA ALA A 453 -4.46 -10.87 17.36
C ALA A 453 -5.41 -11.36 16.25
N PRO A 454 -6.06 -10.51 15.44
CA PRO A 454 -6.86 -10.98 14.30
C PRO A 454 -6.07 -11.80 13.28
N MET A 455 -4.73 -11.63 13.18
CA MET A 455 -3.89 -12.43 12.30
C MET A 455 -3.82 -13.89 12.73
N LEU A 456 -3.81 -14.13 14.04
CA LEU A 456 -3.84 -15.49 14.58
C LEU A 456 -5.19 -16.16 14.29
N GLN A 457 -6.29 -15.41 14.31
CA GLN A 457 -7.61 -15.92 13.90
C GLN A 457 -7.63 -16.27 12.42
N VAL A 458 -7.10 -15.39 11.56
CA VAL A 458 -6.96 -15.65 10.11
C VAL A 458 -6.14 -16.90 9.87
N PHE A 459 -5.00 -17.03 10.56
CA PHE A 459 -4.15 -18.24 10.49
C PHE A 459 -4.93 -19.49 10.88
N ALA A 460 -5.55 -19.50 12.07
CA ALA A 460 -6.27 -20.66 12.55
C ALA A 460 -7.40 -21.11 11.60
N LEU A 461 -8.20 -20.18 11.12
CA LEU A 461 -9.29 -20.48 10.20
C LEU A 461 -8.78 -20.98 8.84
N ALA A 462 -7.74 -20.34 8.29
CA ALA A 462 -7.15 -20.77 7.02
C ALA A 462 -6.44 -22.13 7.16
N PHE A 463 -5.77 -22.38 8.28
CA PHE A 463 -5.14 -23.65 8.58
C PHE A 463 -6.17 -24.79 8.65
N VAL A 464 -7.30 -24.59 9.36
CA VAL A 464 -8.37 -25.58 9.45
C VAL A 464 -8.94 -25.90 8.07
N LEU A 465 -9.20 -24.89 7.24
CA LEU A 465 -9.73 -25.14 5.89
C LEU A 465 -8.72 -25.89 5.00
N ALA A 466 -7.45 -25.51 5.03
CA ALA A 466 -6.39 -26.22 4.31
C ALA A 466 -6.23 -27.67 4.81
N PHE A 467 -6.28 -27.88 6.12
CA PHE A 467 -6.22 -29.21 6.75
C PHE A 467 -7.40 -30.09 6.33
N LEU A 468 -8.62 -29.55 6.29
CA LEU A 468 -9.79 -30.29 5.84
C LEU A 468 -9.65 -30.79 4.39
N VAL A 469 -9.15 -29.93 3.48
CA VAL A 469 -8.87 -30.33 2.11
C VAL A 469 -7.81 -31.43 2.05
N HIS A 470 -6.72 -31.27 2.81
CA HIS A 470 -5.66 -32.27 2.92
C HIS A 470 -6.16 -33.62 3.43
N LEU A 471 -7.06 -33.63 4.42
CA LEU A 471 -7.63 -34.84 5.02
C LEU A 471 -8.64 -35.56 4.11
N LEU A 472 -9.48 -34.78 3.40
CA LEU A 472 -10.60 -35.31 2.61
C LEU A 472 -10.19 -35.78 1.21
N MET A 473 -9.01 -35.43 0.72
CA MET A 473 -8.58 -35.75 -0.64
C MET A 473 -7.35 -36.67 -0.66
N PRO A 474 -7.27 -37.62 -1.61
CA PRO A 474 -6.10 -38.44 -1.82
C PRO A 474 -4.90 -37.59 -2.27
N GLN A 475 -3.68 -38.04 -1.90
CA GLN A 475 -2.43 -37.37 -2.30
C GLN A 475 -2.32 -37.27 -3.83
N GLY A 476 -1.96 -36.10 -4.33
CA GLY A 476 -1.76 -35.86 -5.76
C GLY A 476 -1.77 -34.36 -6.12
N ILE A 477 -1.50 -34.07 -7.39
CA ILE A 477 -1.41 -32.71 -7.91
C ILE A 477 -2.72 -31.92 -7.70
N LEU A 478 -3.87 -32.59 -7.86
CA LEU A 478 -5.17 -31.93 -7.66
C LEU A 478 -5.35 -31.44 -6.22
N ARG A 479 -4.97 -32.28 -5.21
CA ARG A 479 -5.00 -31.90 -3.81
C ARG A 479 -4.06 -30.72 -3.53
N LEU A 480 -2.82 -30.75 -4.06
CA LEU A 480 -1.87 -29.63 -3.96
C LEU A 480 -2.47 -28.33 -4.50
N LEU A 481 -3.07 -28.36 -5.71
CA LEU A 481 -3.68 -27.17 -6.31
C LEU A 481 -4.87 -26.64 -5.49
N LEU A 482 -5.71 -27.56 -4.96
CA LEU A 482 -6.85 -27.16 -4.12
C LEU A 482 -6.40 -26.62 -2.76
N VAL A 483 -5.39 -27.23 -2.12
CA VAL A 483 -4.83 -26.70 -0.87
C VAL A 483 -4.22 -25.32 -1.09
N CYS A 484 -3.50 -25.09 -2.20
CA CYS A 484 -3.01 -23.77 -2.57
C CYS A 484 -4.17 -22.77 -2.73
N ALA A 485 -5.16 -23.10 -3.55
CA ALA A 485 -6.29 -22.22 -3.84
C ALA A 485 -7.11 -21.89 -2.59
N VAL A 486 -7.46 -22.91 -1.78
CA VAL A 486 -8.22 -22.74 -0.54
C VAL A 486 -7.41 -21.93 0.47
N SER A 487 -6.11 -22.20 0.65
CA SER A 487 -5.24 -21.43 1.54
C SER A 487 -5.21 -19.96 1.16
N TRP A 488 -4.99 -19.64 -0.11
CA TRP A 488 -4.91 -18.25 -0.58
C TRP A 488 -6.25 -17.52 -0.53
N LEU A 489 -7.35 -18.19 -0.92
CA LEU A 489 -8.69 -17.62 -0.83
C LEU A 489 -9.12 -17.40 0.62
N ALA A 490 -8.80 -18.34 1.52
CA ALA A 490 -9.06 -18.22 2.94
C ALA A 490 -8.24 -17.07 3.57
N LEU A 491 -6.94 -16.99 3.27
CA LEU A 491 -6.09 -15.87 3.72
C LEU A 491 -6.63 -14.53 3.24
N LEU A 492 -7.01 -14.40 1.98
CA LEU A 492 -7.58 -13.16 1.44
C LEU A 492 -8.94 -12.85 2.08
N GLY A 493 -9.86 -13.83 2.10
CA GLY A 493 -11.21 -13.64 2.62
C GLY A 493 -11.22 -13.29 4.11
N PHE A 494 -10.55 -14.09 4.96
CA PHE A 494 -10.50 -13.84 6.39
C PHE A 494 -9.68 -12.59 6.74
N SER A 495 -8.64 -12.25 5.96
CA SER A 495 -7.95 -10.98 6.16
C SER A 495 -8.87 -9.79 5.91
N CYS A 496 -9.67 -9.82 4.85
CA CYS A 496 -10.66 -8.77 4.57
C CYS A 496 -11.72 -8.66 5.68
N LEU A 497 -12.13 -9.79 6.27
CA LEU A 497 -13.15 -9.82 7.31
C LEU A 497 -12.63 -9.36 8.68
N PHE A 498 -11.47 -9.87 9.12
CA PHE A 498 -11.01 -9.74 10.50
C PHE A 498 -9.77 -8.87 10.67
N ALA A 499 -8.89 -8.87 9.68
CA ALA A 499 -7.52 -8.40 9.85
C ALA A 499 -7.25 -7.01 9.28
N LEU A 500 -7.91 -6.61 8.19
CA LEU A 500 -7.70 -5.30 7.60
C LEU A 500 -8.37 -4.21 8.45
N THR A 501 -7.63 -3.14 8.69
CA THR A 501 -8.20 -1.92 9.28
C THR A 501 -9.17 -1.26 8.30
N PRO A 502 -10.11 -0.42 8.77
CA PRO A 502 -11.03 0.27 7.87
C PRO A 502 -10.35 1.03 6.75
N GLY A 503 -9.23 1.72 7.04
CA GLY A 503 -8.48 2.46 6.02
C GLY A 503 -7.79 1.56 4.99
N GLU A 504 -7.25 0.39 5.40
CA GLU A 504 -6.67 -0.59 4.49
C GLU A 504 -7.76 -1.21 3.60
N ARG A 505 -8.91 -1.52 4.18
CA ARG A 505 -10.07 -2.04 3.45
C ARG A 505 -10.64 -1.00 2.49
N ALA A 506 -10.77 0.25 2.92
CA ALA A 506 -11.23 1.37 2.08
C ALA A 506 -10.37 1.57 0.84
N TYR A 507 -9.04 1.41 0.97
CA TYR A 507 -8.13 1.46 -0.18
C TYR A 507 -8.42 0.35 -1.21
N LEU A 508 -8.63 -0.89 -0.75
CA LEU A 508 -8.99 -2.01 -1.62
C LEU A 508 -10.37 -1.80 -2.26
N THR A 509 -11.35 -1.39 -1.47
CA THR A 509 -12.73 -1.10 -1.90
C THR A 509 -12.76 -0.06 -3.03
N ARG A 510 -11.95 1.00 -2.90
CA ARG A 510 -11.84 2.04 -3.93
C ARG A 510 -11.19 1.52 -5.20
N LYS A 511 -10.17 0.66 -5.11
CA LYS A 511 -9.46 0.11 -6.27
C LYS A 511 -10.28 -0.93 -7.02
N LEU A 512 -11.05 -1.75 -6.31
CA LEU A 512 -11.97 -2.75 -6.89
C LEU A 512 -13.26 -2.13 -7.46
N GLY A 513 -13.55 -0.88 -7.11
CA GLY A 513 -14.80 -0.19 -7.41
C GLY A 513 -15.84 -0.40 -6.31
N ARG A 514 -16.35 0.69 -5.74
CA ARG A 514 -17.30 0.65 -4.61
C ARG A 514 -18.58 -0.14 -4.91
N HIS A 515 -18.94 -0.27 -6.18
CA HIS A 515 -20.12 -1.06 -6.63
C HIS A 515 -19.90 -2.57 -6.58
N ARG A 516 -18.67 -3.07 -6.54
CA ARG A 516 -18.31 -4.49 -6.50
C ARG A 516 -18.14 -5.08 -5.10
N VAL A 517 -18.25 -4.23 -4.07
CA VAL A 517 -18.10 -4.64 -2.67
C VAL A 517 -19.44 -4.55 -1.94
N PRO A 518 -19.63 -5.29 -0.81
CA PRO A 518 -20.83 -5.19 0.00
C PRO A 518 -21.13 -3.74 0.39
N LEU A 519 -22.42 -3.33 0.29
CA LEU A 519 -22.85 -1.95 0.55
C LEU A 519 -22.37 -1.44 1.92
N LYS A 520 -22.48 -2.27 2.95
CA LYS A 520 -22.03 -1.94 4.30
C LYS A 520 -20.56 -1.52 4.34
N TRP A 521 -19.69 -2.26 3.64
CA TRP A 521 -18.25 -1.93 3.59
C TRP A 521 -18.00 -0.62 2.84
N ALA A 522 -18.70 -0.43 1.70
CA ALA A 522 -18.56 0.81 0.94
C ALA A 522 -18.96 2.06 1.75
N LEU A 523 -19.99 1.93 2.60
CA LEU A 523 -20.45 3.00 3.48
C LEU A 523 -19.50 3.22 4.67
N GLU A 524 -19.13 2.16 5.40
CA GLU A 524 -18.20 2.25 6.54
C GLU A 524 -16.84 2.80 6.12
N ASP A 525 -16.32 2.36 4.98
CA ASP A 525 -15.02 2.76 4.48
C ASP A 525 -15.05 4.21 3.95
N GLY A 526 -16.13 4.59 3.24
CA GLY A 526 -16.32 5.97 2.78
C GLY A 526 -16.47 6.95 3.95
N TYR A 527 -17.20 6.57 4.99
CA TYR A 527 -17.34 7.37 6.21
C TYR A 527 -16.01 7.49 6.96
N TYR A 528 -15.26 6.37 7.07
CA TYR A 528 -13.93 6.40 7.70
C TYR A 528 -12.92 7.29 6.97
N GLU A 529 -12.97 7.33 5.62
CA GLU A 529 -12.10 8.22 4.83
C GLU A 529 -12.31 9.72 5.16
N ILE A 530 -13.52 10.11 5.52
CA ILE A 530 -13.88 11.50 5.82
C ILE A 530 -13.71 11.85 7.30
N PHE A 531 -14.26 11.01 8.18
CA PHE A 531 -14.38 11.31 9.61
C PHE A 531 -13.29 10.68 10.48
N GLY A 532 -12.40 9.81 9.91
CA GLY A 532 -11.36 9.10 10.66
C GLY A 532 -11.89 8.05 11.66
N ARG A 533 -13.19 7.77 11.65
CA ARG A 533 -13.88 6.82 12.53
C ARG A 533 -14.93 6.03 11.76
N ARG A 534 -15.33 4.86 12.29
CA ARG A 534 -16.48 4.10 11.74
C ARG A 534 -17.80 4.75 12.14
N PRO A 535 -18.83 4.70 11.26
CA PRO A 535 -20.16 5.14 11.64
C PRO A 535 -20.79 4.14 12.64
N GLU A 536 -21.49 4.65 13.64
CA GLU A 536 -22.34 3.81 14.50
C GLU A 536 -23.67 3.54 13.79
N LEU A 537 -23.79 2.32 13.21
CA LEU A 537 -24.96 1.95 12.42
C LEU A 537 -26.05 1.19 13.19
N LYS A 538 -25.78 0.77 14.43
CA LYS A 538 -26.77 0.09 15.26
C LYS A 538 -27.69 1.09 15.96
N GLN A 539 -27.08 2.02 16.69
CA GLN A 539 -27.76 3.09 17.43
C GLN A 539 -27.12 4.45 17.06
N PRO A 540 -27.36 4.94 15.83
CA PRO A 540 -26.74 6.18 15.39
C PRO A 540 -27.30 7.37 16.14
N ARG A 541 -26.42 8.26 16.58
CA ARG A 541 -26.82 9.53 17.23
C ARG A 541 -26.61 10.72 16.31
N ARG A 542 -25.62 10.65 15.43
CA ARG A 542 -25.29 11.72 14.51
C ARG A 542 -26.18 11.69 13.28
N TYR A 543 -26.52 12.84 12.74
CA TYR A 543 -27.28 12.93 11.49
C TYR A 543 -26.59 12.19 10.36
N THR A 544 -25.27 12.40 10.20
CA THR A 544 -24.47 11.73 9.18
C THR A 544 -24.50 10.20 9.32
N GLU A 545 -24.49 9.65 10.54
CA GLU A 545 -24.61 8.20 10.79
C GLU A 545 -26.03 7.68 10.50
N LYS A 546 -27.06 8.46 10.81
CA LYS A 546 -28.47 8.13 10.48
C LYS A 546 -28.69 8.07 8.98
N VAL A 547 -28.10 9.00 8.22
CA VAL A 547 -28.11 8.94 6.74
C VAL A 547 -27.42 7.68 6.24
N GLN A 548 -26.27 7.28 6.80
CA GLN A 548 -25.60 6.03 6.42
C GLN A 548 -26.46 4.78 6.73
N LYS A 549 -27.15 4.78 7.89
CA LYS A 549 -28.08 3.71 8.26
C LYS A 549 -29.29 3.65 7.30
N MET A 550 -29.82 4.81 6.92
CA MET A 550 -30.92 4.93 5.95
C MET A 550 -30.50 4.38 4.59
N ILE A 551 -29.32 4.75 4.03
CA ILE A 551 -28.79 4.19 2.80
C ILE A 551 -28.66 2.67 2.89
N LEU A 552 -28.23 2.14 4.04
CA LEU A 552 -27.99 0.72 4.25
C LEU A 552 -29.29 -0.08 4.34
N ARG A 553 -30.33 0.43 5.05
CA ARG A 553 -31.50 -0.35 5.49
C ARG A 553 -32.83 0.07 4.88
N ASP A 554 -33.02 1.38 4.66
CA ASP A 554 -34.34 1.87 4.18
C ASP A 554 -34.56 1.49 2.72
N ARG A 555 -35.75 0.93 2.43
CA ARG A 555 -36.15 0.40 1.13
C ARG A 555 -37.55 0.83 0.73
N ASN A 556 -37.97 2.04 1.16
CA ASN A 556 -39.28 2.55 0.81
C ASN A 556 -39.39 2.77 -0.71
N PRO A 557 -40.33 2.07 -1.41
CA PRO A 557 -40.46 2.15 -2.86
C PRO A 557 -40.95 3.54 -3.33
N LEU A 558 -41.59 4.30 -2.47
CA LEU A 558 -42.05 5.65 -2.80
C LEU A 558 -40.88 6.57 -3.19
N TYR A 559 -39.70 6.36 -2.62
CA TYR A 559 -38.54 7.21 -2.90
C TYR A 559 -38.13 7.24 -4.37
N HIS A 560 -38.31 6.14 -5.10
CA HIS A 560 -38.04 6.11 -6.55
C HIS A 560 -38.84 7.12 -7.34
N ARG A 561 -40.14 7.29 -6.97
CA ARG A 561 -41.01 8.28 -7.57
C ARG A 561 -40.65 9.72 -7.14
N LEU A 562 -40.27 9.89 -5.87
CA LEU A 562 -39.98 11.20 -5.31
C LEU A 562 -38.65 11.81 -5.76
N VAL A 563 -37.67 10.99 -6.19
CA VAL A 563 -36.39 11.49 -6.74
C VAL A 563 -36.42 11.65 -8.26
N ASP A 564 -37.39 11.03 -8.96
CA ASP A 564 -37.55 11.24 -10.41
C ASP A 564 -38.14 12.61 -10.67
N LYS A 565 -37.33 13.50 -11.29
CA LYS A 565 -37.67 14.91 -11.50
C LYS A 565 -38.90 15.14 -12.40
N ALA A 566 -39.34 14.13 -13.15
CA ALA A 566 -40.55 14.20 -13.94
C ALA A 566 -41.78 13.65 -13.16
N GLU A 567 -41.63 12.47 -12.51
CA GLU A 567 -42.75 11.81 -11.84
C GLU A 567 -43.13 12.50 -10.53
N VAL A 568 -42.16 13.12 -9.85
CA VAL A 568 -42.41 13.85 -8.60
C VAL A 568 -43.39 14.99 -8.77
N LYS A 569 -43.45 15.62 -9.94
CA LYS A 569 -44.32 16.78 -10.19
C LYS A 569 -45.81 16.47 -9.99
N SER A 570 -46.27 15.35 -10.51
CA SER A 570 -47.67 14.90 -10.33
C SER A 570 -47.99 14.55 -8.86
N TYR A 571 -47.00 14.04 -8.12
CA TYR A 571 -47.17 13.78 -6.70
C TYR A 571 -47.25 15.10 -5.90
N VAL A 572 -46.35 16.02 -6.16
CA VAL A 572 -46.30 17.33 -5.46
C VAL A 572 -47.54 18.18 -5.79
N SER A 573 -47.96 18.26 -7.08
CA SER A 573 -49.13 19.02 -7.44
C SER A 573 -50.39 18.51 -6.76
N SER A 574 -50.52 17.18 -6.55
CA SER A 574 -51.65 16.61 -5.84
C SER A 574 -51.72 16.96 -4.35
N LEU A 575 -50.59 17.34 -3.75
CA LEU A 575 -50.51 17.70 -2.33
C LEU A 575 -50.55 19.19 -2.07
N ILE A 576 -49.90 20.00 -2.91
CA ILE A 576 -49.75 21.44 -2.63
C ILE A 576 -50.26 22.36 -3.74
N GLY A 577 -50.73 21.83 -4.88
CA GLY A 577 -51.24 22.59 -6.02
C GLY A 577 -50.29 22.64 -7.22
N GLU A 578 -50.85 22.86 -8.41
CA GLU A 578 -50.07 22.98 -9.65
C GLU A 578 -49.28 24.32 -9.73
N GLU A 579 -49.76 25.35 -9.06
CA GLU A 579 -49.14 26.68 -8.99
C GLU A 579 -47.72 26.62 -8.40
N HIS A 580 -47.38 25.57 -7.63
CA HIS A 580 -46.05 25.40 -7.04
C HIS A 580 -45.13 24.54 -7.91
N ILE A 581 -45.55 24.10 -9.10
CA ILE A 581 -44.74 23.27 -9.99
C ILE A 581 -44.05 24.13 -11.03
N ILE A 582 -42.71 23.97 -11.16
CA ILE A 582 -41.96 24.57 -12.25
C ILE A 582 -42.49 24.03 -13.57
N PRO A 583 -42.93 24.91 -14.52
CA PRO A 583 -43.48 24.48 -15.81
C PRO A 583 -42.52 23.54 -16.55
N THR A 584 -43.06 22.39 -16.99
CA THR A 584 -42.31 21.41 -17.80
C THR A 584 -42.48 21.74 -19.27
N LEU A 585 -41.37 21.93 -19.97
CA LEU A 585 -41.32 22.25 -21.40
C LEU A 585 -41.25 21.01 -22.28
N GLY A 586 -40.74 19.89 -21.73
CA GLY A 586 -40.69 18.61 -22.46
C GLY A 586 -39.98 17.54 -21.62
N VAL A 587 -40.22 16.27 -22.00
CA VAL A 587 -39.57 15.10 -21.41
C VAL A 587 -39.20 14.10 -22.50
N TRP A 588 -37.93 13.70 -22.59
CA TRP A 588 -37.44 12.83 -23.65
C TRP A 588 -36.61 11.66 -23.08
N SER A 589 -36.59 10.56 -23.84
CA SER A 589 -35.78 9.39 -23.48
C SER A 589 -34.37 9.40 -24.07
N LYS A 590 -34.14 10.20 -25.11
CA LYS A 590 -32.86 10.33 -25.83
C LYS A 590 -32.55 11.78 -26.08
N VAL A 591 -31.28 12.11 -26.24
CA VAL A 591 -30.84 13.46 -26.57
C VAL A 591 -31.31 13.88 -27.97
N GLU A 592 -31.32 12.94 -28.90
CA GLU A 592 -31.70 13.15 -30.28
C GLU A 592 -33.18 13.52 -30.45
N ASP A 593 -34.01 13.18 -29.45
CA ASP A 593 -35.47 13.46 -29.47
C ASP A 593 -35.79 14.90 -29.01
N ILE A 594 -34.79 15.66 -28.51
CA ILE A 594 -34.99 17.02 -27.99
C ILE A 594 -35.34 17.95 -29.17
N ASP A 595 -36.52 18.51 -29.13
CA ASP A 595 -36.90 19.62 -30.06
C ASP A 595 -36.36 20.97 -29.56
N TRP A 596 -35.12 21.25 -29.95
CA TRP A 596 -34.40 22.46 -29.55
C TRP A 596 -35.10 23.75 -30.02
N ASP A 597 -35.84 23.69 -31.12
CA ASP A 597 -36.44 24.87 -31.71
C ASP A 597 -37.73 25.25 -30.99
N SER A 598 -38.46 24.30 -30.43
CA SER A 598 -39.68 24.57 -29.63
C SER A 598 -39.33 25.09 -28.20
N LEU A 599 -38.10 24.97 -27.73
CA LEU A 599 -37.71 25.47 -26.43
C LEU A 599 -37.66 27.02 -26.46
N PRO A 600 -38.07 27.71 -25.35
CA PRO A 600 -37.99 29.17 -25.25
C PRO A 600 -36.54 29.66 -25.22
N GLU A 601 -36.36 31.00 -25.19
CA GLU A 601 -35.03 31.62 -25.11
C GLU A 601 -34.21 31.24 -23.87
N ARG A 602 -34.91 30.93 -22.77
CA ARG A 602 -34.30 30.55 -21.51
C ARG A 602 -34.96 29.29 -20.96
N PHE A 603 -34.14 28.26 -20.63
CA PHE A 603 -34.62 26.99 -20.10
C PHE A 603 -33.54 26.26 -19.31
N VAL A 604 -33.94 25.21 -18.57
CA VAL A 604 -33.03 24.34 -17.87
C VAL A 604 -33.27 22.89 -18.33
N LEU A 605 -32.22 22.20 -18.78
CA LEU A 605 -32.24 20.77 -19.07
C LEU A 605 -31.53 19.99 -17.96
N LYS A 606 -32.12 18.87 -17.55
CA LYS A 606 -31.51 17.96 -16.56
C LYS A 606 -31.97 16.52 -16.73
N CYS A 607 -31.16 15.54 -16.33
CA CYS A 607 -31.62 14.16 -16.27
C CYS A 607 -32.51 13.92 -15.07
N THR A 608 -33.56 13.07 -15.23
CA THR A 608 -34.56 12.85 -14.16
C THR A 608 -34.05 11.92 -13.05
N HIS A 609 -33.08 11.06 -13.34
CA HIS A 609 -32.61 9.95 -12.51
C HIS A 609 -31.30 10.19 -11.78
N ASP A 610 -30.72 11.38 -11.85
CA ASP A 610 -29.41 11.69 -11.30
C ASP A 610 -29.36 13.03 -10.54
N SER A 611 -28.19 13.37 -10.02
CA SER A 611 -27.85 14.67 -9.48
C SER A 611 -26.62 15.21 -10.20
N GLY A 612 -26.68 16.52 -10.56
CA GLY A 612 -25.56 17.26 -11.14
C GLY A 612 -25.49 17.29 -12.68
N SER A 613 -26.52 16.81 -13.38
CA SER A 613 -26.58 16.87 -14.85
C SER A 613 -27.20 18.16 -15.42
N ALA A 614 -27.63 19.09 -14.56
CA ALA A 614 -28.28 20.32 -15.01
C ALA A 614 -27.43 21.14 -15.98
N VAL A 615 -28.07 21.57 -17.08
CA VAL A 615 -27.53 22.47 -18.10
C VAL A 615 -28.49 23.65 -18.19
N ILE A 616 -27.99 24.86 -17.98
CA ILE A 616 -28.78 26.08 -17.98
C ILE A 616 -28.55 26.80 -19.29
N CYS A 617 -29.62 27.15 -19.97
CA CYS A 617 -29.63 28.05 -21.12
C CYS A 617 -30.18 29.42 -20.67
N SER A 618 -29.32 30.39 -20.51
CA SER A 618 -29.68 31.80 -20.20
C SER A 618 -29.87 32.66 -21.44
N ASP A 619 -29.34 32.21 -22.59
CA ASP A 619 -29.46 32.83 -23.90
C ASP A 619 -29.32 31.75 -24.98
N LYS A 620 -30.36 31.54 -25.76
CA LYS A 620 -30.44 30.48 -26.80
C LYS A 620 -29.47 30.74 -27.96
N ALA A 621 -29.19 32.02 -28.26
CA ALA A 621 -28.32 32.39 -29.37
C ALA A 621 -26.85 32.03 -29.14
N SER A 622 -26.40 32.08 -27.88
CA SER A 622 -25.04 31.72 -27.45
C SER A 622 -24.92 30.31 -26.87
N PHE A 623 -26.02 29.55 -26.85
CA PHE A 623 -26.07 28.24 -26.19
C PHE A 623 -25.39 27.14 -27.00
N ASP A 624 -24.40 26.49 -26.39
CA ASP A 624 -23.68 25.34 -26.97
C ASP A 624 -24.52 24.05 -26.85
N ARG A 625 -25.31 23.77 -27.90
CA ARG A 625 -26.17 22.58 -28.00
C ARG A 625 -25.35 21.31 -28.05
N GLU A 626 -24.13 21.30 -28.61
CA GLU A 626 -23.30 20.13 -28.76
C GLU A 626 -22.73 19.72 -27.40
N ALA A 627 -22.15 20.63 -26.64
CA ALA A 627 -21.68 20.39 -25.29
C ALA A 627 -22.81 19.97 -24.34
N ALA A 628 -23.99 20.57 -24.45
CA ALA A 628 -25.18 20.17 -23.69
C ALA A 628 -25.62 18.73 -24.01
N SER A 629 -25.65 18.38 -25.29
CA SER A 629 -26.01 17.04 -25.78
C SER A 629 -25.03 15.97 -25.30
N GLU A 630 -23.72 16.27 -25.36
CA GLU A 630 -22.69 15.37 -24.85
C GLU A 630 -22.84 15.13 -23.34
N ARG A 631 -23.04 16.19 -22.56
CA ARG A 631 -23.21 16.13 -21.10
C ARG A 631 -24.45 15.34 -20.70
N LEU A 632 -25.58 15.61 -21.33
CA LEU A 632 -26.84 14.89 -21.06
C LEU A 632 -26.76 13.42 -21.52
N GLY A 633 -26.19 13.17 -22.71
CA GLY A 633 -25.98 11.82 -23.22
C GLY A 633 -25.06 10.98 -22.33
N ALA A 634 -23.99 11.59 -21.79
CA ALA A 634 -23.13 10.93 -20.81
C ALA A 634 -23.90 10.61 -19.51
N ALA A 635 -24.74 11.52 -19.04
CA ALA A 635 -25.56 11.33 -17.83
C ALA A 635 -26.62 10.25 -18.04
N LEU A 636 -27.32 10.19 -19.17
CA LEU A 636 -28.30 9.14 -19.50
C LEU A 636 -27.69 7.73 -19.50
N ARG A 637 -26.46 7.59 -19.98
CA ARG A 637 -25.74 6.30 -20.00
C ARG A 637 -25.26 5.87 -18.62
N ARG A 638 -25.27 6.77 -17.63
CA ARG A 638 -24.73 6.51 -16.28
C ARG A 638 -25.81 5.92 -15.38
N ASP A 639 -25.58 4.71 -14.90
CA ASP A 639 -26.38 4.16 -13.80
C ASP A 639 -25.99 4.86 -12.48
N TYR A 640 -26.76 5.90 -12.13
CA TYR A 640 -26.48 6.73 -10.96
C TYR A 640 -26.48 5.94 -9.65
N TRP A 641 -27.37 4.92 -9.53
CA TRP A 641 -27.39 3.99 -8.40
C TRP A 641 -26.06 3.26 -8.19
N LYS A 642 -25.42 2.79 -9.25
CA LYS A 642 -24.12 2.09 -9.12
C LYS A 642 -23.03 3.00 -8.57
N VAL A 643 -23.11 4.28 -8.81
CA VAL A 643 -22.13 5.28 -8.33
C VAL A 643 -22.47 5.80 -6.95
N SER A 644 -23.73 6.21 -6.73
CA SER A 644 -24.19 6.81 -5.47
C SER A 644 -24.47 5.78 -4.38
N ARG A 645 -24.93 4.59 -4.75
CA ARG A 645 -25.44 3.53 -3.85
C ARG A 645 -26.65 3.96 -3.01
N GLU A 646 -27.31 5.04 -3.39
CA GLU A 646 -28.51 5.58 -2.78
C GLU A 646 -29.75 4.84 -3.30
N TRP A 647 -30.47 4.13 -2.43
CA TRP A 647 -31.61 3.27 -2.81
C TRP A 647 -32.66 3.99 -3.63
N ALA A 648 -32.95 5.25 -3.34
CA ALA A 648 -33.98 6.03 -4.02
C ALA A 648 -33.77 6.10 -5.56
N TYR A 649 -32.52 6.07 -6.03
CA TYR A 649 -32.21 6.11 -7.47
C TYR A 649 -32.14 4.75 -8.16
N LYS A 650 -32.36 3.64 -7.40
CA LYS A 650 -32.28 2.30 -7.98
C LYS A 650 -33.46 2.02 -8.93
N GLY A 651 -33.16 1.82 -10.21
CA GLY A 651 -34.18 1.48 -11.21
C GLY A 651 -35.01 2.65 -11.70
N VAL A 652 -34.69 3.89 -11.32
CA VAL A 652 -35.32 5.08 -11.89
C VAL A 652 -34.97 5.17 -13.38
N LYS A 653 -36.02 5.34 -14.24
CA LYS A 653 -35.86 5.37 -15.69
C LYS A 653 -35.12 6.63 -16.14
N PRO A 654 -34.00 6.50 -16.85
CA PRO A 654 -33.27 7.67 -17.37
C PRO A 654 -34.11 8.43 -18.40
N ARG A 655 -34.35 9.72 -18.16
CA ARG A 655 -35.02 10.63 -19.08
C ARG A 655 -34.39 12.02 -18.94
N ILE A 656 -34.58 12.87 -19.92
CA ILE A 656 -34.25 14.30 -19.88
C ILE A 656 -35.54 15.06 -19.66
N ILE A 657 -35.52 16.05 -18.78
CA ILE A 657 -36.62 17.00 -18.58
C ILE A 657 -36.11 18.40 -18.88
N ALA A 658 -36.92 19.18 -19.62
CA ALA A 658 -36.75 20.62 -19.79
C ALA A 658 -37.74 21.35 -18.90
N GLU A 659 -37.28 22.36 -18.19
CA GLU A 659 -38.05 23.20 -17.29
C GLU A 659 -37.88 24.69 -17.62
N ALA A 660 -38.89 25.47 -17.27
CA ALA A 660 -38.82 26.90 -17.38
C ALA A 660 -37.66 27.48 -16.53
N TYR A 661 -36.95 28.44 -17.07
CA TYR A 661 -35.90 29.14 -16.35
C TYR A 661 -36.52 30.12 -15.37
N LEU A 662 -36.16 30.05 -14.09
CA LEU A 662 -36.77 30.86 -13.05
C LEU A 662 -36.07 32.21 -12.81
N GLY A 663 -34.86 32.38 -13.30
CA GLY A 663 -34.09 33.61 -13.14
C GLY A 663 -32.62 33.41 -12.80
N ASP A 664 -31.86 34.49 -12.87
CA ASP A 664 -30.47 34.53 -12.45
C ASP A 664 -30.39 34.65 -10.93
N ASP A 665 -29.46 33.92 -10.31
CA ASP A 665 -29.14 34.00 -8.88
C ASP A 665 -30.35 33.81 -7.91
N VAL A 666 -31.25 32.86 -8.23
CA VAL A 666 -32.40 32.52 -7.38
C VAL A 666 -31.94 31.80 -6.13
N ALA A 667 -32.32 32.31 -4.97
CA ALA A 667 -32.06 31.67 -3.67
C ALA A 667 -32.81 30.34 -3.59
N ASP A 668 -32.12 29.31 -3.08
CA ASP A 668 -32.63 27.95 -2.96
C ASP A 668 -32.79 27.62 -1.46
N TYR A 669 -34.06 27.55 -1.01
CA TYR A 669 -34.46 27.33 0.39
C TYR A 669 -34.62 25.84 0.65
N LYS A 670 -33.76 25.26 1.46
CA LYS A 670 -33.61 23.80 1.63
C LYS A 670 -33.96 23.39 3.05
N PHE A 671 -35.21 22.94 3.23
CA PHE A 671 -35.76 22.57 4.53
C PHE A 671 -35.41 21.14 4.91
N PHE A 672 -34.77 20.94 6.05
CA PHE A 672 -34.65 19.62 6.67
C PHE A 672 -35.94 19.31 7.44
N CYS A 673 -36.62 18.28 6.98
CA CYS A 673 -37.86 17.82 7.56
C CYS A 673 -37.68 16.48 8.23
N PHE A 674 -38.13 16.38 9.47
CA PHE A 674 -38.10 15.15 10.26
C PHE A 674 -39.52 14.84 10.78
N ASN A 675 -40.00 13.62 10.45
CA ASN A 675 -41.35 13.15 10.87
C ASN A 675 -42.49 14.16 10.55
N GLY A 676 -42.42 14.74 9.31
CA GLY A 676 -43.40 15.70 8.84
C GLY A 676 -43.28 17.13 9.40
N LYS A 677 -42.16 17.47 10.01
CA LYS A 677 -41.91 18.82 10.58
C LYS A 677 -40.65 19.43 9.95
N ALA A 678 -40.75 20.64 9.45
CA ALA A 678 -39.61 21.44 8.99
C ALA A 678 -38.92 22.06 10.22
N GLU A 679 -37.79 21.54 10.63
CA GLU A 679 -37.11 21.90 11.88
C GLU A 679 -35.95 22.88 11.69
N LEU A 680 -35.27 22.84 10.55
CA LEU A 680 -34.22 23.77 10.15
C LEU A 680 -34.12 23.85 8.65
N LEU A 681 -33.45 24.90 8.13
CA LEU A 681 -33.16 25.04 6.72
C LEU A 681 -31.76 25.62 6.50
N PHE A 682 -31.26 25.50 5.30
CA PHE A 682 -30.23 26.40 4.82
C PHE A 682 -30.65 27.05 3.47
N VAL A 683 -30.14 28.24 3.27
CA VAL A 683 -30.35 29.01 2.04
C VAL A 683 -29.05 28.92 1.22
N ALA A 684 -29.16 28.45 -0.02
CA ALA A 684 -28.03 28.42 -0.95
C ALA A 684 -28.10 29.64 -1.88
N THR A 685 -27.07 30.49 -1.80
CA THR A 685 -26.93 31.75 -2.60
C THR A 685 -25.67 31.71 -3.45
N GLU A 686 -25.52 32.68 -4.36
CA GLU A 686 -24.34 32.83 -5.24
C GLU A 686 -24.06 31.62 -6.14
N ARG A 687 -25.13 30.89 -6.53
CA ARG A 687 -25.00 29.61 -7.25
C ARG A 687 -24.56 29.76 -8.71
N GLN A 688 -24.75 30.92 -9.33
CA GLN A 688 -24.49 31.13 -10.75
C GLN A 688 -23.45 32.25 -11.00
N LYS A 689 -22.83 32.79 -9.94
CA LYS A 689 -21.77 33.81 -10.11
C LYS A 689 -20.47 33.16 -10.54
N GLU A 690 -20.00 33.53 -11.72
CA GLU A 690 -18.76 32.99 -12.29
C GLU A 690 -17.56 33.35 -11.41
N GLY A 691 -16.78 32.33 -10.97
CA GLY A 691 -15.61 32.50 -10.11
C GLY A 691 -15.89 32.55 -8.59
N GLU A 692 -17.14 32.58 -8.15
CA GLU A 692 -17.51 32.54 -6.74
C GLU A 692 -17.96 31.13 -6.29
N GLU A 693 -17.70 30.81 -5.02
CA GLU A 693 -18.15 29.56 -4.41
C GLU A 693 -19.54 29.75 -3.79
N VAL A 694 -20.46 28.81 -4.06
CA VAL A 694 -21.80 28.77 -3.47
C VAL A 694 -21.73 28.96 -1.96
N LYS A 695 -22.65 29.75 -1.39
CA LYS A 695 -22.74 30.01 0.05
C LYS A 695 -23.92 29.26 0.66
N PHE A 696 -23.72 28.68 1.84
CA PHE A 696 -24.76 28.00 2.60
C PHE A 696 -24.92 28.66 3.98
N ASP A 697 -26.07 29.27 4.22
CA ASP A 697 -26.42 29.93 5.48
C ASP A 697 -27.54 29.19 6.16
N PHE A 698 -27.31 28.72 7.39
CA PHE A 698 -28.24 27.88 8.13
C PHE A 698 -29.13 28.71 9.07
N PHE A 699 -30.39 28.31 9.16
CA PHE A 699 -31.40 28.96 10.01
C PHE A 699 -32.26 27.93 10.75
N ASP A 700 -32.74 28.30 11.91
CA ASP A 700 -33.74 27.50 12.65
C ASP A 700 -35.16 27.67 12.04
N LYS A 701 -36.12 26.96 12.57
CA LYS A 701 -37.53 27.00 12.14
C LYS A 701 -38.22 28.37 12.35
N SER A 702 -37.57 29.34 12.96
CA SER A 702 -38.00 30.72 13.13
C SER A 702 -37.15 31.71 12.33
N PHE A 703 -36.37 31.21 11.37
CA PHE A 703 -35.45 31.93 10.55
C PHE A 703 -34.36 32.70 11.34
N ARG A 704 -33.94 32.20 12.49
CA ARG A 704 -32.80 32.74 13.24
C ARG A 704 -31.53 32.08 12.72
N TYR A 705 -30.53 32.89 12.41
CA TYR A 705 -29.23 32.41 11.89
C TYR A 705 -28.54 31.44 12.83
N LEU A 706 -27.96 30.39 12.26
CA LEU A 706 -27.21 29.38 12.98
C LEU A 706 -25.79 29.36 12.37
N ASP A 707 -24.78 29.53 13.21
CA ASP A 707 -23.37 29.44 12.76
C ASP A 707 -22.99 27.98 12.51
N ILE A 708 -23.36 27.51 11.32
CA ILE A 708 -23.13 26.14 10.85
C ILE A 708 -22.45 26.21 9.49
N ARG A 709 -21.41 25.39 9.30
CA ARG A 709 -20.83 25.09 7.99
C ARG A 709 -21.06 23.64 7.62
N ASN A 710 -21.42 23.38 6.36
CA ASN A 710 -21.58 22.02 5.84
C ASN A 710 -21.19 21.99 4.36
N GLY A 711 -19.90 21.79 4.09
CA GLY A 711 -19.35 21.66 2.75
C GLY A 711 -19.07 22.98 2.02
N HIS A 712 -19.86 24.03 2.25
CA HIS A 712 -19.71 25.36 1.65
C HIS A 712 -19.54 26.45 2.71
N PRO A 713 -18.88 27.57 2.39
CA PRO A 713 -18.75 28.69 3.32
C PRO A 713 -20.08 29.43 3.48
N ASN A 714 -20.24 30.16 4.59
CA ASN A 714 -21.33 31.08 4.79
C ASN A 714 -21.11 32.37 3.99
N ALA A 715 -22.18 33.10 3.64
CA ALA A 715 -22.13 34.41 3.06
C ALA A 715 -21.55 35.43 4.05
N ALA A 716 -20.94 36.49 3.53
CA ALA A 716 -20.47 37.61 4.38
C ALA A 716 -21.63 38.31 5.13
N VAL A 717 -22.79 38.35 4.48
CA VAL A 717 -24.04 38.81 5.07
C VAL A 717 -25.09 37.72 4.80
N PRO A 718 -25.62 37.07 5.84
CA PRO A 718 -26.66 36.07 5.68
C PRO A 718 -27.91 36.66 4.98
N PRO A 719 -28.62 35.87 4.16
CA PRO A 719 -29.84 36.35 3.48
C PRO A 719 -30.94 36.69 4.50
N SER A 720 -31.75 37.71 4.14
CA SER A 720 -32.92 38.10 4.91
C SER A 720 -34.03 37.05 4.83
N CYS A 721 -34.95 37.07 5.81
CA CYS A 721 -36.10 36.18 5.81
C CYS A 721 -36.97 36.49 4.57
N PRO A 722 -37.32 35.47 3.78
CA PRO A 722 -38.17 35.63 2.61
C PRO A 722 -39.62 35.96 3.03
N GLU A 723 -40.36 36.61 2.18
CA GLU A 723 -41.74 37.03 2.48
C GLU A 723 -42.65 35.84 2.77
N HIS A 724 -42.51 34.77 2.00
CA HIS A 724 -43.36 33.55 2.11
C HIS A 724 -42.72 32.42 2.97
N PHE A 725 -41.87 32.78 3.94
CA PHE A 725 -41.16 31.77 4.77
C PHE A 725 -42.11 30.81 5.49
N GLU A 726 -43.13 31.32 6.15
CA GLU A 726 -44.08 30.49 6.90
C GLU A 726 -44.91 29.58 5.98
N GLU A 727 -45.24 30.08 4.78
CA GLU A 727 -45.91 29.27 3.76
C GLU A 727 -44.98 28.13 3.26
N MET A 728 -43.73 28.44 2.89
CA MET A 728 -42.75 27.42 2.50
C MET A 728 -42.60 26.35 3.60
N LYS A 729 -42.49 26.74 4.84
CA LYS A 729 -42.38 25.84 6.00
C LYS A 729 -43.61 24.94 6.13
N GLY A 730 -44.81 25.50 5.93
CA GLY A 730 -46.07 24.76 5.92
C GLY A 730 -46.16 23.74 4.76
N LEU A 731 -45.77 24.17 3.56
CA LEU A 731 -45.69 23.30 2.37
C LEU A 731 -44.65 22.19 2.56
N ALA A 732 -43.47 22.48 3.11
CA ALA A 732 -42.43 21.51 3.42
C ALA A 732 -42.93 20.45 4.41
N ALA A 733 -43.67 20.88 5.48
CA ALA A 733 -44.26 19.95 6.43
C ALA A 733 -45.30 19.04 5.77
N ARG A 734 -46.17 19.57 4.89
CA ARG A 734 -47.18 18.75 4.14
C ARG A 734 -46.49 17.73 3.24
N LEU A 735 -45.48 18.14 2.45
CA LEU A 735 -44.74 17.29 1.54
C LEU A 735 -43.90 16.21 2.22
N SER A 736 -43.45 16.47 3.46
CA SER A 736 -42.69 15.51 4.25
C SER A 736 -43.53 14.60 5.13
N SER A 737 -44.86 14.77 5.10
CA SER A 737 -45.78 13.95 5.91
C SER A 737 -45.63 12.45 5.58
N GLY A 738 -45.50 11.62 6.63
CA GLY A 738 -45.28 10.16 6.46
C GLY A 738 -43.87 9.74 6.08
N LEU A 739 -42.94 10.69 5.96
CA LEU A 739 -41.54 10.44 5.73
C LEU A 739 -40.72 10.63 7.02
N PRO A 740 -39.84 9.69 7.39
CA PRO A 740 -39.06 9.81 8.61
C PRO A 740 -38.06 10.97 8.55
N GLN A 741 -37.50 11.18 7.34
CA GLN A 741 -36.54 12.24 7.04
C GLN A 741 -36.57 12.56 5.55
N VAL A 742 -36.59 13.83 5.18
CA VAL A 742 -36.36 14.31 3.81
C VAL A 742 -35.98 15.80 3.84
N ARG A 743 -35.17 16.24 2.89
CA ARG A 743 -34.94 17.66 2.61
C ARG A 743 -35.88 18.06 1.47
N VAL A 744 -36.64 19.13 1.66
CA VAL A 744 -37.56 19.71 0.67
C VAL A 744 -37.02 21.07 0.24
N ASP A 745 -36.81 21.24 -1.05
CA ASP A 745 -36.19 22.41 -1.62
C ASP A 745 -37.22 23.29 -2.32
N PHE A 746 -37.20 24.62 -2.08
CA PHE A 746 -38.10 25.61 -2.68
C PHE A 746 -37.33 26.77 -3.29
N TYR A 747 -37.95 27.39 -4.31
CA TYR A 747 -37.54 28.66 -4.88
C TYR A 747 -38.66 29.71 -4.70
N GLU A 748 -38.28 30.96 -4.38
CA GLU A 748 -39.20 32.07 -4.36
C GLU A 748 -38.83 33.04 -5.50
N VAL A 749 -39.76 33.27 -6.43
CA VAL A 749 -39.51 34.10 -7.60
C VAL A 749 -40.75 34.92 -7.90
N GLY A 750 -40.63 36.25 -7.88
CA GLY A 750 -41.73 37.20 -8.18
C GLY A 750 -42.95 36.98 -7.28
N GLY A 751 -42.73 36.67 -5.99
CA GLY A 751 -43.80 36.41 -5.02
C GLY A 751 -44.51 35.05 -5.18
N LYS A 752 -43.93 34.14 -6.02
CA LYS A 752 -44.46 32.77 -6.20
C LYS A 752 -43.45 31.76 -5.68
N LEU A 753 -43.97 30.70 -5.05
CA LEU A 753 -43.21 29.61 -4.54
C LEU A 753 -43.21 28.42 -5.49
N TYR A 754 -42.03 27.91 -5.79
CA TYR A 754 -41.87 26.70 -6.63
C TYR A 754 -41.15 25.61 -5.89
N PHE A 755 -41.69 24.38 -5.99
CA PHE A 755 -41.01 23.18 -5.50
C PHE A 755 -39.78 22.88 -6.35
N GLY A 756 -38.64 22.64 -5.71
CA GLY A 756 -37.39 22.29 -6.35
C GLY A 756 -37.17 20.79 -6.46
N GLU A 757 -36.90 20.12 -5.33
CA GLU A 757 -36.64 18.69 -5.27
C GLU A 757 -36.80 18.10 -3.87
N PHE A 758 -36.93 16.79 -3.80
CA PHE A 758 -36.72 16.01 -2.58
C PHE A 758 -35.31 15.47 -2.51
N THR A 759 -34.64 15.59 -1.36
CA THR A 759 -33.33 15.01 -1.11
C THR A 759 -33.36 14.13 0.13
N PHE A 760 -33.22 12.80 -0.03
CA PHE A 760 -33.25 11.84 1.08
C PHE A 760 -31.87 11.69 1.74
N TYR A 761 -30.79 11.86 0.99
CA TYR A 761 -29.44 11.54 1.46
C TYR A 761 -28.51 12.77 1.31
N HIS A 762 -28.78 13.81 2.12
CA HIS A 762 -28.00 15.05 2.06
C HIS A 762 -26.51 14.78 2.13
N PHE A 763 -25.77 15.14 1.05
CA PHE A 763 -24.36 14.84 0.86
C PHE A 763 -23.98 13.38 1.17
N ARG A 764 -24.95 12.44 1.11
CA ARG A 764 -24.77 11.03 1.49
C ARG A 764 -24.32 10.83 2.93
N GLY A 765 -24.46 11.82 3.82
CA GLY A 765 -23.91 11.82 5.16
C GLY A 765 -22.37 11.75 5.20
N LEU A 766 -21.70 12.29 4.17
CA LEU A 766 -20.23 12.26 4.03
C LEU A 766 -19.59 13.65 4.05
N VAL A 767 -20.34 14.68 4.46
CA VAL A 767 -19.81 16.04 4.66
C VAL A 767 -19.99 16.39 6.14
N PRO A 768 -18.92 16.77 6.84
CA PRO A 768 -19.02 17.14 8.25
C PRO A 768 -19.79 18.43 8.47
N PHE A 769 -20.47 18.53 9.59
CA PHE A 769 -20.99 19.78 10.14
C PHE A 769 -19.91 20.43 11.03
N GLU A 770 -19.75 21.71 10.91
CA GLU A 770 -18.84 22.52 11.73
C GLU A 770 -19.65 23.63 12.43
N PRO A 771 -19.61 23.69 13.76
CA PRO A 771 -19.03 22.75 14.75
C PRO A 771 -19.64 21.35 14.73
N ASP A 772 -18.83 20.31 15.11
CA ASP A 772 -19.21 18.89 15.13
C ASP A 772 -20.46 18.59 15.98
N GLU A 773 -20.76 19.42 16.97
CA GLU A 773 -21.96 19.30 17.82
C GLU A 773 -23.27 19.38 17.03
N TRP A 774 -23.29 20.06 15.88
CA TRP A 774 -24.49 20.17 15.05
C TRP A 774 -24.88 18.87 14.38
N ASP A 775 -23.91 18.00 14.13
CA ASP A 775 -24.19 16.64 13.62
C ASP A 775 -25.02 15.83 14.64
N PHE A 776 -24.82 16.05 15.95
CA PHE A 776 -25.64 15.47 17.00
C PHE A 776 -26.98 16.19 17.14
N LYS A 777 -26.98 17.53 17.20
CA LYS A 777 -28.21 18.32 17.37
C LYS A 777 -29.21 18.02 16.25
N ILE A 778 -28.76 17.98 15.00
CA ILE A 778 -29.62 17.63 13.86
C ILE A 778 -30.02 16.16 13.92
N GLY A 779 -29.11 15.28 14.35
CA GLY A 779 -29.41 13.87 14.58
C GLY A 779 -30.51 13.65 15.63
N ASP A 780 -30.52 14.41 16.70
CA ASP A 780 -31.52 14.32 17.77
C ASP A 780 -32.93 14.81 17.34
N LEU A 781 -33.02 15.68 16.30
CA LEU A 781 -34.32 16.07 15.70
C LEU A 781 -34.95 14.90 14.92
N TRP A 782 -34.16 14.01 14.40
CA TRP A 782 -34.64 12.83 13.66
C TRP A 782 -34.88 11.67 14.66
N LYS A 783 -36.10 11.56 15.15
CA LYS A 783 -36.55 10.44 16.01
C LYS A 783 -36.88 9.23 15.11
N GLU A 784 -36.23 8.11 15.39
CA GLU A 784 -36.51 6.82 14.71
C GLU A 784 -37.75 6.13 15.29
#